data_7282e4cdc40efdadb0bfaeaa091c71a6
#
_entry.id   7282e4cdc40efdadb0bfaeaa091c71a6
#
_cell.length_a   1.000
_cell.length_b   1.000
_cell.length_c   1.000
_cell.angle_alpha   90.00
_cell.angle_beta   90.00
_cell.angle_gamma   90.00
#
_symmetry.space_group_name_H-M   'P 1'
#
loop_
_entity.id
_entity.type
_entity.pdbx_description
1 polymer ?
#
loop_
_entity_poly.entity_id
_entity_poly.type
_entity_poly.pdbx_seq_one_letter_code
_entity_poly.pdbx_strand_id
1 'polypeptide(L)'
;MRQSRPVLGAAAAMWLAVTVPLAAQRPRPPARRPLPPPAAAQAAQRPVIPTPRSVLGFDPGDDRKLAEWPMLVRYYQALARASDRVDFRELGKTTLGAPFVALVISSPRNLRQLDRYRQLNAGLADPRTLRTTRAAQEALRDGKTIVLITSSIHSTEVGGHLTPVALAYRLATDTSATTRAILDNVILWLVPSQNPDGVTIVTKWYNRTLGTPAEGSEPPELYHHYTGHDNNRDWYAFTQVETQLTVDSLQNVWHPQIVHDIHQMGSEGARLFLPPYLDPVEPNVDPLLIDGVNALGSAMAWDLASQGKTGISVNSTYDAWTPARAYQHYHGGVRILSETASGRLASPIDVPFDRLQARSRGFNPRERSWNFPHPWPGGRWTLRDIVAYQTDGAYALLVNAARDRDRWLASFLAVERRAVRGWRDWPYAYVIPARQDSIALATLLGILQRGQVEFRTAQQAFTLQGQRHAAGTYVVVLRQPYAAFAKALLEVQRYPDRRLYPGGPPERPYDVTAHTLPLLMGVTAVAAADSLRVPLSAPVAAPRATPAYPGFVATDLVTVPRVALYKSYDAAMDEGWTRWVFDTWKVPYQPLVDSVVRAGKLKEKFDVIVLPDQSPSEILEGLPAPRYPAPYAGGIGPDGSQALRQFVLDGGTLVALNEASRFAVQALLLPVRNVLEGVPDEEFYAPGSIFRLELDTTNAVASGMPRQTAVWFQGGPAFDVLDSSVVRVIGRWPDDPERVLLSGWVLHPERVAGKAGLLEVRQGTGRVMLFGFRPQYRGQSLATYPLLFKSLQLR
;
A
#
# COMPACT_ATOMS: atom_id res chain seq x y z
N MET A 1 49.89 30.27 -44.79
CA MET A 1 51.21 31.01 -44.88
C MET A 1 52.12 30.53 -43.77
N ARG A 2 53.26 29.95 -44.19
CA ARG A 2 54.47 29.69 -43.41
C ARG A 2 54.41 28.83 -42.18
N GLN A 3 54.81 27.54 -42.21
CA GLN A 3 56.17 26.96 -42.21
C GLN A 3 57.06 27.48 -41.06
N SER A 4 57.56 26.65 -40.17
CA SER A 4 58.63 25.73 -40.41
C SER A 4 59.03 24.88 -39.21
N ARG A 5 59.48 23.68 -39.48
CA ARG A 5 60.21 22.70 -38.64
C ARG A 5 61.73 23.12 -38.56
N PRO A 6 62.65 22.21 -38.10
CA PRO A 6 62.83 21.48 -36.84
C PRO A 6 64.21 21.66 -36.24
N VAL A 7 64.64 21.03 -35.12
CA VAL A 7 66.06 20.65 -34.93
C VAL A 7 66.20 19.39 -34.11
N LEU A 8 66.87 18.43 -34.61
CA LEU A 8 67.43 17.24 -33.99
C LEU A 8 68.65 17.56 -33.10
N GLY A 9 68.94 16.76 -32.13
CA GLY A 9 70.19 16.72 -31.39
C GLY A 9 70.45 15.29 -30.88
N ALA A 10 71.50 14.70 -31.38
CA ALA A 10 71.89 13.31 -31.21
C ALA A 10 72.82 13.06 -30.01
N ALA A 11 72.80 11.87 -29.54
CA ALA A 11 73.75 10.91 -29.01
C ALA A 11 75.04 11.31 -28.26
N ALA A 12 75.30 10.59 -27.19
CA ALA A 12 76.56 9.99 -26.92
C ALA A 12 76.53 8.85 -25.89
N ALA A 13 76.93 7.67 -26.34
CA ALA A 13 77.21 6.50 -25.54
C ALA A 13 78.61 6.59 -24.91
N MET A 14 78.78 6.19 -23.65
CA MET A 14 80.09 6.04 -23.02
C MET A 14 80.16 4.65 -22.33
N TRP A 15 81.10 3.86 -22.87
CA TRP A 15 81.47 2.56 -22.31
C TRP A 15 82.52 2.78 -21.24
N LEU A 16 82.32 2.08 -20.09
CA LEU A 16 83.38 1.91 -19.09
C LEU A 16 83.46 0.42 -18.73
N ALA A 17 84.58 -0.15 -19.07
CA ALA A 17 85.01 -1.50 -18.70
C ALA A 17 85.55 -1.51 -17.27
N VAL A 18 85.16 -2.46 -16.47
CA VAL A 18 85.80 -2.74 -15.19
C VAL A 18 86.03 -4.23 -15.06
N THR A 19 87.20 -4.54 -14.66
CA THR A 19 87.91 -5.79 -14.53
C THR A 19 87.36 -6.68 -13.39
N VAL A 20 87.34 -7.98 -13.67
CA VAL A 20 87.06 -9.06 -12.74
C VAL A 20 88.30 -9.44 -11.92
N PRO A 21 88.13 -9.71 -10.61
CA PRO A 21 89.05 -10.53 -9.85
C PRO A 21 88.43 -11.93 -9.56
N LEU A 22 89.27 -12.93 -9.87
CA LEU A 22 89.06 -14.34 -9.46
C LEU A 22 88.96 -14.49 -7.96
N ALA A 23 87.98 -15.14 -7.45
CA ALA A 23 87.94 -15.62 -6.04
C ALA A 23 87.33 -17.02 -5.92
N ALA A 24 88.12 -17.94 -5.57
CA ALA A 24 87.97 -19.20 -4.80
C ALA A 24 86.55 -19.95 -4.84
N GLN A 25 86.67 -21.15 -5.36
CA GLN A 25 85.62 -22.19 -5.28
C GLN A 25 85.41 -22.65 -3.82
N ARG A 26 84.08 -22.53 -3.38
CA ARG A 26 83.54 -23.26 -2.24
C ARG A 26 82.76 -24.48 -2.69
N PRO A 27 82.74 -25.60 -1.87
CA PRO A 27 82.12 -26.84 -2.31
C PRO A 27 80.58 -26.75 -2.37
N ARG A 28 79.99 -27.38 -3.36
CA ARG A 28 78.57 -27.51 -3.60
C ARG A 28 77.90 -28.34 -2.48
N PRO A 29 76.74 -27.86 -1.91
CA PRO A 29 75.88 -28.70 -1.05
C PRO A 29 75.12 -29.75 -1.95
N PRO A 30 74.69 -30.89 -1.36
CA PRO A 30 74.06 -31.96 -2.13
C PRO A 30 72.71 -31.53 -2.76
N ALA A 31 72.42 -32.05 -3.90
CA ALA A 31 71.22 -31.78 -4.68
C ALA A 31 69.96 -32.11 -3.90
N ARG A 32 69.13 -31.10 -3.63
CA ARG A 32 67.76 -31.30 -3.13
C ARG A 32 66.94 -31.98 -4.24
N ARG A 33 66.25 -33.10 -3.86
CA ARG A 33 65.22 -33.71 -4.70
C ARG A 33 64.18 -32.66 -5.10
N PRO A 34 63.65 -32.64 -6.33
CA PRO A 34 62.57 -31.76 -6.75
C PRO A 34 61.34 -32.10 -5.91
N LEU A 35 60.76 -31.06 -5.29
CA LEU A 35 59.43 -31.17 -4.70
C LEU A 35 58.42 -31.53 -5.81
N PRO A 36 57.45 -32.41 -5.56
CA PRO A 36 56.38 -32.65 -6.52
C PRO A 36 55.66 -31.31 -6.84
N PRO A 37 55.21 -31.09 -8.08
CA PRO A 37 54.47 -29.89 -8.45
C PRO A 37 53.27 -29.73 -7.52
N PRO A 38 52.94 -28.50 -7.06
CA PRO A 38 51.74 -28.29 -6.27
C PRO A 38 50.56 -28.90 -6.99
N ALA A 39 49.80 -29.75 -6.30
CA ALA A 39 48.56 -30.30 -6.87
C ALA A 39 47.77 -29.14 -7.41
N ALA A 40 47.44 -29.18 -8.70
CA ALA A 40 46.65 -28.18 -9.35
C ALA A 40 45.38 -28.01 -8.46
N ALA A 41 45.25 -26.84 -7.85
CA ALA A 41 44.03 -26.50 -7.14
C ALA A 41 42.87 -26.71 -8.13
N GLN A 42 42.10 -27.77 -7.91
CA GLN A 42 40.88 -27.98 -8.70
C GLN A 42 40.09 -26.66 -8.53
N ALA A 43 40.00 -25.91 -9.63
CA ALA A 43 39.16 -24.74 -9.69
C ALA A 43 37.78 -25.23 -9.25
N ALA A 44 37.34 -24.78 -8.06
CA ALA A 44 36.02 -25.13 -7.55
C ALA A 44 35.03 -24.79 -8.67
N GLN A 45 34.41 -25.81 -9.25
CA GLN A 45 33.40 -25.61 -10.28
C GLN A 45 32.34 -24.70 -9.67
N ARG A 46 32.12 -23.50 -10.27
CA ARG A 46 31.06 -22.62 -9.85
C ARG A 46 29.76 -23.41 -9.82
N PRO A 47 28.98 -23.38 -8.74
CA PRO A 47 27.72 -24.11 -8.68
C PRO A 47 26.85 -23.69 -9.86
N VAL A 48 26.24 -24.67 -10.51
CA VAL A 48 25.31 -24.41 -11.63
C VAL A 48 24.10 -23.67 -11.08
N ILE A 49 23.77 -22.53 -11.64
CA ILE A 49 22.59 -21.74 -11.24
C ILE A 49 21.33 -22.56 -11.55
N PRO A 50 20.48 -22.88 -10.55
CA PRO A 50 19.30 -23.71 -10.74
C PRO A 50 18.27 -22.98 -11.63
N THR A 51 17.76 -23.65 -12.66
CA THR A 51 16.63 -23.14 -13.42
C THR A 51 15.36 -23.17 -12.56
N PRO A 52 14.39 -22.28 -12.80
CA PRO A 52 13.11 -22.35 -12.10
C PRO A 52 12.47 -23.73 -12.13
N ARG A 53 12.43 -24.37 -13.31
CA ARG A 53 11.88 -25.72 -13.50
C ARG A 53 12.58 -26.78 -12.65
N SER A 54 13.88 -26.67 -12.42
CA SER A 54 14.62 -27.68 -11.64
C SER A 54 14.23 -27.69 -10.15
N VAL A 55 13.66 -26.61 -9.64
CA VAL A 55 13.25 -26.49 -8.23
C VAL A 55 11.74 -26.46 -8.07
N LEU A 56 11.02 -25.76 -8.95
CA LEU A 56 9.57 -25.60 -8.90
C LEU A 56 8.83 -26.75 -9.61
N GLY A 57 9.51 -27.49 -10.52
CA GLY A 57 8.89 -28.53 -11.34
C GLY A 57 8.21 -27.99 -12.60
N PHE A 58 8.16 -26.66 -12.80
CA PHE A 58 7.56 -25.99 -13.96
C PHE A 58 8.27 -24.66 -14.23
N ASP A 59 8.06 -24.06 -15.40
CA ASP A 59 8.60 -22.74 -15.72
C ASP A 59 7.62 -21.63 -15.32
N PRO A 60 8.11 -20.46 -14.87
CA PRO A 60 7.27 -19.32 -14.60
C PRO A 60 6.41 -18.97 -15.83
N GLY A 61 5.08 -19.09 -15.68
CA GLY A 61 4.14 -18.85 -16.77
C GLY A 61 3.59 -20.11 -17.42
N ASP A 62 3.97 -21.32 -17.00
CA ASP A 62 3.28 -22.52 -17.45
C ASP A 62 1.81 -22.48 -17.00
N ASP A 63 0.89 -22.72 -17.94
CA ASP A 63 -0.55 -22.67 -17.68
C ASP A 63 -0.95 -23.64 -16.54
N ARG A 64 -1.84 -23.16 -15.67
CA ARG A 64 -2.40 -23.96 -14.55
C ARG A 64 -1.33 -24.43 -13.55
N LYS A 65 -0.21 -23.70 -13.42
CA LYS A 65 0.87 -24.00 -12.48
C LYS A 65 1.13 -22.82 -11.56
N LEU A 66 0.98 -23.04 -10.28
CA LEU A 66 1.33 -22.10 -9.20
C LEU A 66 2.17 -22.81 -8.16
N ALA A 67 3.07 -22.08 -7.53
CA ALA A 67 3.89 -22.53 -6.42
C ALA A 67 3.43 -21.88 -5.11
N GLU A 68 3.33 -22.68 -4.05
CA GLU A 68 3.12 -22.16 -2.71
C GLU A 68 4.36 -21.41 -2.20
N TRP A 69 4.16 -20.48 -1.29
CA TRP A 69 5.23 -19.62 -0.77
C TRP A 69 6.48 -20.37 -0.28
N PRO A 70 6.39 -21.47 0.49
CA PRO A 70 7.58 -22.20 0.90
C PRO A 70 8.41 -22.74 -0.27
N MET A 71 7.79 -23.07 -1.41
CA MET A 71 8.50 -23.53 -2.60
C MET A 71 9.25 -22.39 -3.28
N LEU A 72 8.63 -21.21 -3.37
CA LEU A 72 9.27 -19.99 -3.89
C LEU A 72 10.47 -19.58 -3.04
N VAL A 73 10.34 -19.60 -1.71
CA VAL A 73 11.44 -19.30 -0.78
C VAL A 73 12.62 -20.27 -0.99
N ARG A 74 12.35 -21.58 -1.14
CA ARG A 74 13.41 -22.56 -1.45
C ARG A 74 14.13 -22.24 -2.75
N TYR A 75 13.40 -21.81 -3.79
CA TYR A 75 14.01 -21.40 -5.05
C TYR A 75 14.94 -20.19 -4.85
N TYR A 76 14.48 -19.14 -4.19
CA TYR A 76 15.29 -17.94 -3.95
C TYR A 76 16.55 -18.23 -3.12
N GLN A 77 16.45 -19.10 -2.12
CA GLN A 77 17.60 -19.55 -1.35
C GLN A 77 18.59 -20.34 -2.20
N ALA A 78 18.10 -21.22 -3.08
CA ALA A 78 18.95 -21.99 -3.99
C ALA A 78 19.64 -21.08 -5.01
N LEU A 79 18.91 -20.11 -5.57
CA LEU A 79 19.46 -19.11 -6.49
C LEU A 79 20.58 -18.28 -5.84
N ALA A 80 20.35 -17.78 -4.63
CA ALA A 80 21.34 -16.97 -3.90
C ALA A 80 22.61 -17.77 -3.55
N ARG A 81 22.47 -19.06 -3.20
CA ARG A 81 23.64 -19.91 -2.96
C ARG A 81 24.48 -20.19 -4.21
N ALA A 82 23.85 -20.15 -5.40
CA ALA A 82 24.52 -20.50 -6.65
C ALA A 82 25.05 -19.28 -7.43
N SER A 83 24.56 -18.07 -7.14
CA SER A 83 24.90 -16.85 -7.86
C SER A 83 25.59 -15.83 -6.96
N ASP A 84 26.71 -15.27 -7.41
CA ASP A 84 27.41 -14.17 -6.74
C ASP A 84 26.79 -12.78 -7.00
N ARG A 85 25.66 -12.75 -7.74
CA ARG A 85 24.89 -11.53 -8.07
C ARG A 85 23.64 -11.37 -7.21
N VAL A 86 23.27 -12.38 -6.42
CA VAL A 86 22.03 -12.43 -5.66
C VAL A 86 22.32 -12.74 -4.20
N ASP A 87 21.77 -11.95 -3.30
CA ASP A 87 21.81 -12.19 -1.86
C ASP A 87 20.39 -12.32 -1.31
N PHE A 88 20.14 -13.31 -0.45
CA PHE A 88 18.84 -13.61 0.14
C PHE A 88 18.75 -13.04 1.56
N ARG A 89 17.67 -12.30 1.84
CA ARG A 89 17.41 -11.71 3.16
C ARG A 89 16.03 -12.11 3.67
N GLU A 90 15.97 -12.64 4.88
CA GLU A 90 14.73 -12.75 5.64
C GLU A 90 14.59 -11.49 6.50
N LEU A 91 13.49 -10.74 6.30
CA LEU A 91 13.23 -9.46 6.94
C LEU A 91 12.37 -9.60 8.20
N GLY A 92 11.63 -10.68 8.34
CA GLY A 92 10.74 -10.94 9.45
C GLY A 92 9.70 -12.02 9.16
N LYS A 93 8.59 -11.96 9.89
CA LYS A 93 7.45 -12.87 9.73
C LYS A 93 6.21 -12.06 9.35
N THR A 94 5.37 -12.65 8.49
CA THR A 94 4.05 -12.13 8.10
C THR A 94 3.03 -12.24 9.23
N THR A 95 1.86 -11.71 9.01
CA THR A 95 0.71 -11.79 9.93
C THR A 95 0.39 -13.24 10.36
N LEU A 96 0.48 -14.22 9.45
CA LEU A 96 0.27 -15.64 9.76
C LEU A 96 1.58 -16.42 10.01
N GLY A 97 2.71 -15.73 10.12
CA GLY A 97 4.00 -16.31 10.54
C GLY A 97 4.86 -16.87 9.39
N ALA A 98 4.51 -16.66 8.12
CA ALA A 98 5.37 -17.03 7.01
C ALA A 98 6.64 -16.16 6.95
N PRO A 99 7.78 -16.63 6.40
CA PRO A 99 8.94 -15.79 6.22
C PRO A 99 8.67 -14.66 5.22
N PHE A 100 8.95 -13.42 5.63
CA PHE A 100 8.93 -12.26 4.75
C PHE A 100 10.35 -12.02 4.23
N VAL A 101 10.55 -12.06 2.92
CA VAL A 101 11.88 -12.12 2.33
C VAL A 101 12.09 -11.08 1.24
N ALA A 102 13.35 -10.71 1.00
CA ALA A 102 13.78 -9.90 -0.12
C ALA A 102 15.08 -10.46 -0.72
N LEU A 103 15.31 -10.17 -2.01
CA LEU A 103 16.57 -10.43 -2.69
C LEU A 103 17.28 -9.09 -2.93
N VAL A 104 18.60 -9.06 -2.71
CA VAL A 104 19.44 -7.97 -3.17
C VAL A 104 20.16 -8.44 -4.42
N ILE A 105 19.97 -7.74 -5.53
CA ILE A 105 20.54 -8.12 -6.83
C ILE A 105 21.39 -6.97 -7.36
N SER A 106 22.67 -7.24 -7.57
CA SER A 106 23.64 -6.28 -8.11
C SER A 106 24.92 -6.98 -8.57
N SER A 107 25.92 -6.24 -9.06
CA SER A 107 27.21 -6.86 -9.33
C SER A 107 27.88 -7.35 -8.04
N PRO A 108 28.72 -8.41 -8.13
CA PRO A 108 29.44 -8.92 -6.97
C PRO A 108 30.30 -7.85 -6.28
N ARG A 109 30.80 -6.87 -7.03
CA ARG A 109 31.50 -5.70 -6.46
C ARG A 109 30.59 -4.84 -5.59
N ASN A 110 29.39 -4.55 -6.08
CA ASN A 110 28.42 -3.73 -5.36
C ASN A 110 27.91 -4.45 -4.09
N LEU A 111 27.61 -5.76 -4.20
CA LEU A 111 27.15 -6.55 -3.05
C LEU A 111 28.16 -6.57 -1.89
N ARG A 112 29.47 -6.55 -2.21
CA ARG A 112 30.51 -6.43 -1.16
C ARG A 112 30.60 -5.04 -0.51
N GLN A 113 29.96 -4.03 -1.06
CA GLN A 113 30.05 -2.63 -0.63
C GLN A 113 28.67 -2.02 -0.28
N LEU A 114 27.69 -2.85 0.03
CA LEU A 114 26.31 -2.40 0.31
C LEU A 114 26.27 -1.31 1.39
N ASP A 115 27.02 -1.44 2.48
CA ASP A 115 27.05 -0.42 3.54
C ASP A 115 27.56 0.94 3.06
N ARG A 116 28.58 0.95 2.17
CA ARG A 116 29.04 2.20 1.56
C ARG A 116 27.92 2.88 0.76
N TYR A 117 27.24 2.11 -0.10
CA TYR A 117 26.16 2.69 -0.93
C TYR A 117 24.97 3.13 -0.09
N ARG A 118 24.65 2.41 0.97
CA ARG A 118 23.63 2.79 1.94
C ARG A 118 23.97 4.14 2.59
N GLN A 119 25.21 4.34 3.00
CA GLN A 119 25.66 5.60 3.61
C GLN A 119 25.65 6.77 2.62
N LEU A 120 26.12 6.57 1.37
CA LEU A 120 26.05 7.58 0.32
C LEU A 120 24.60 8.00 0.03
N ASN A 121 23.70 7.03 -0.05
CA ASN A 121 22.30 7.27 -0.34
C ASN A 121 21.58 7.96 0.85
N ALA A 122 21.87 7.57 2.09
CA ALA A 122 21.36 8.26 3.28
C ALA A 122 21.76 9.74 3.32
N GLY A 123 22.96 10.07 2.83
CA GLY A 123 23.39 11.48 2.67
C GLY A 123 22.58 12.22 1.61
N LEU A 124 22.17 11.57 0.52
CA LEU A 124 21.29 12.17 -0.48
C LEU A 124 19.86 12.37 0.06
N ALA A 125 19.39 11.43 0.90
CA ALA A 125 18.07 11.46 1.53
C ALA A 125 17.96 12.54 2.62
N ASP A 126 19.06 12.79 3.36
CA ASP A 126 19.13 13.92 4.29
C ASP A 126 20.29 14.85 3.94
N PRO A 127 20.05 15.85 3.09
CA PRO A 127 21.09 16.78 2.65
C PRO A 127 21.71 17.62 3.79
N ARG A 128 21.11 17.68 4.96
CA ARG A 128 21.65 18.38 6.15
C ARG A 128 22.93 17.70 6.64
N THR A 129 23.11 16.42 6.32
CA THR A 129 24.31 15.62 6.67
C THR A 129 25.47 15.85 5.70
N LEU A 130 25.21 16.30 4.48
CA LEU A 130 26.21 16.61 3.45
C LEU A 130 26.85 17.98 3.69
N ARG A 131 27.75 18.05 4.69
CA ARG A 131 28.34 19.31 5.18
C ARG A 131 29.23 20.03 4.16
N THR A 132 29.68 19.37 3.10
CA THR A 132 30.56 19.93 2.09
C THR A 132 30.07 19.63 0.68
N THR A 133 30.39 20.51 -0.27
CA THR A 133 30.13 20.28 -1.70
C THR A 133 30.80 19.00 -2.18
N ARG A 134 32.00 18.69 -1.67
CA ARG A 134 32.73 17.46 -2.00
C ARG A 134 31.97 16.20 -1.59
N ALA A 135 31.36 16.18 -0.40
CA ALA A 135 30.58 15.02 0.05
C ALA A 135 29.35 14.79 -0.84
N ALA A 136 28.66 15.86 -1.26
CA ALA A 136 27.54 15.76 -2.19
C ALA A 136 28.01 15.26 -3.58
N GLN A 137 29.13 15.76 -4.09
CA GLN A 137 29.71 15.32 -5.36
C GLN A 137 30.15 13.85 -5.30
N GLU A 138 30.72 13.40 -4.19
CA GLU A 138 31.07 11.98 -3.98
C GLU A 138 29.84 11.09 -3.98
N ALA A 139 28.77 11.47 -3.25
CA ALA A 139 27.53 10.72 -3.21
C ALA A 139 26.88 10.58 -4.61
N LEU A 140 26.90 11.64 -5.41
CA LEU A 140 26.39 11.61 -6.80
C LEU A 140 27.27 10.78 -7.74
N ARG A 141 28.61 10.95 -7.66
CA ARG A 141 29.55 10.24 -8.55
C ARG A 141 29.60 8.75 -8.27
N ASP A 142 29.69 8.36 -7.00
CA ASP A 142 29.97 6.97 -6.60
C ASP A 142 28.69 6.20 -6.23
N GLY A 143 27.58 6.89 -5.95
CA GLY A 143 26.27 6.30 -5.62
C GLY A 143 25.73 5.38 -6.70
N LYS A 144 24.77 4.55 -6.34
CA LYS A 144 24.02 3.67 -7.25
C LYS A 144 22.55 4.02 -7.18
N THR A 145 21.82 3.85 -8.27
CA THR A 145 20.36 3.94 -8.21
C THR A 145 19.82 2.80 -7.36
N ILE A 146 19.15 3.12 -6.28
CA ILE A 146 18.43 2.13 -5.46
C ILE A 146 17.04 1.95 -6.05
N VAL A 147 16.75 0.73 -6.46
CA VAL A 147 15.43 0.34 -6.98
C VAL A 147 14.82 -0.67 -6.02
N LEU A 148 13.58 -0.45 -5.61
CA LEU A 148 12.76 -1.42 -4.89
C LEU A 148 11.67 -1.92 -5.82
N ILE A 149 11.62 -3.21 -6.08
CA ILE A 149 10.50 -3.85 -6.80
C ILE A 149 9.69 -4.66 -5.81
N THR A 150 8.37 -4.40 -5.75
CA THR A 150 7.39 -5.13 -4.95
C THR A 150 6.42 -5.84 -5.86
N SER A 151 6.00 -7.05 -5.49
CA SER A 151 5.05 -7.87 -6.24
C SER A 151 4.04 -8.53 -5.31
N SER A 152 2.96 -9.01 -5.88
CA SER A 152 2.01 -9.93 -5.22
C SER A 152 1.46 -9.42 -3.89
N ILE A 153 1.23 -8.11 -3.76
CA ILE A 153 0.50 -7.57 -2.62
C ILE A 153 -0.96 -8.06 -2.69
N HIS A 154 -1.55 -8.08 -3.87
CA HIS A 154 -2.80 -8.75 -4.15
C HIS A 154 -2.50 -10.16 -4.67
N SER A 155 -2.73 -11.17 -3.84
CA SER A 155 -2.29 -12.53 -4.16
C SER A 155 -3.15 -13.25 -5.20
N THR A 156 -4.32 -12.72 -5.55
CA THR A 156 -5.11 -13.18 -6.71
C THR A 156 -4.51 -12.74 -8.04
N GLU A 157 -3.57 -11.79 -8.02
CA GLU A 157 -2.78 -11.33 -9.15
C GLU A 157 -1.55 -12.23 -9.35
N VAL A 158 -1.80 -13.48 -9.75
CA VAL A 158 -0.85 -14.60 -9.65
C VAL A 158 0.39 -14.50 -10.54
N GLY A 159 0.42 -13.62 -11.56
CA GLY A 159 1.63 -13.29 -12.30
C GLY A 159 2.71 -12.73 -11.38
N GLY A 160 2.29 -11.93 -10.37
CA GLY A 160 3.16 -11.39 -9.34
C GLY A 160 3.86 -12.46 -8.47
N HIS A 161 3.36 -13.70 -8.41
CA HIS A 161 4.03 -14.81 -7.72
C HIS A 161 5.28 -15.29 -8.49
N LEU A 162 5.23 -15.25 -9.83
CA LEU A 162 6.18 -15.92 -10.72
C LEU A 162 7.13 -14.93 -11.42
N THR A 163 6.71 -13.69 -11.61
CA THR A 163 7.54 -12.63 -12.18
C THR A 163 8.85 -12.40 -11.42
N PRO A 164 8.88 -12.35 -10.08
CA PRO A 164 10.14 -12.25 -9.34
C PRO A 164 11.09 -13.44 -9.58
N VAL A 165 10.54 -14.64 -9.78
CA VAL A 165 11.34 -15.84 -10.13
C VAL A 165 12.02 -15.64 -11.49
N ALA A 166 11.24 -15.25 -12.51
CA ALA A 166 11.74 -15.03 -13.86
C ALA A 166 12.78 -13.90 -13.92
N LEU A 167 12.49 -12.76 -13.26
CA LEU A 167 13.37 -11.60 -13.22
C LEU A 167 14.69 -11.90 -12.48
N ALA A 168 14.63 -12.53 -11.32
CA ALA A 168 15.81 -12.88 -10.53
C ALA A 168 16.70 -13.88 -11.28
N TYR A 169 16.12 -14.90 -11.91
CA TYR A 169 16.84 -15.86 -12.76
C TYR A 169 17.52 -15.17 -13.94
N ARG A 170 16.81 -14.30 -14.66
CA ARG A 170 17.37 -13.51 -15.77
C ARG A 170 18.58 -12.68 -15.31
N LEU A 171 18.46 -11.93 -14.24
CA LEU A 171 19.56 -11.08 -13.72
C LEU A 171 20.74 -11.91 -13.19
N ALA A 172 20.50 -13.10 -12.67
CA ALA A 172 21.54 -14.00 -12.20
C ALA A 172 22.34 -14.65 -13.35
N THR A 173 21.70 -14.92 -14.49
CA THR A 173 22.27 -15.74 -15.57
C THR A 173 22.66 -14.96 -16.81
N ASP A 174 21.93 -13.87 -17.16
CA ASP A 174 22.20 -13.11 -18.37
C ASP A 174 23.56 -12.38 -18.28
N THR A 175 24.39 -12.56 -19.34
CA THR A 175 25.72 -11.97 -19.47
C THR A 175 25.79 -10.87 -20.53
N SER A 176 24.66 -10.40 -21.03
CA SER A 176 24.58 -9.28 -21.97
C SER A 176 25.21 -8.00 -21.41
N ALA A 177 25.63 -7.10 -22.30
CA ALA A 177 26.16 -5.79 -21.90
C ALA A 177 25.11 -4.99 -21.12
N THR A 178 23.83 -5.11 -21.48
CA THR A 178 22.72 -4.44 -20.83
C THR A 178 22.55 -4.92 -19.39
N THR A 179 22.50 -6.22 -19.15
CA THR A 179 22.40 -6.77 -17.79
C THR A 179 23.63 -6.40 -16.95
N ARG A 180 24.83 -6.42 -17.52
CA ARG A 180 26.03 -5.94 -16.80
C ARG A 180 25.89 -4.47 -16.40
N ALA A 181 25.42 -3.61 -17.29
CA ALA A 181 25.21 -2.19 -17.00
C ALA A 181 24.18 -2.00 -15.87
N ILE A 182 23.08 -2.78 -15.85
CA ILE A 182 22.12 -2.80 -14.75
C ILE A 182 22.83 -3.17 -13.45
N LEU A 183 23.49 -4.30 -13.40
CA LEU A 183 24.14 -4.81 -12.19
C LEU A 183 25.23 -3.87 -11.66
N ASP A 184 25.94 -3.14 -12.54
CA ASP A 184 26.99 -2.21 -12.12
C ASP A 184 26.47 -0.87 -11.60
N ASN A 185 25.29 -0.41 -12.04
CA ASN A 185 24.75 0.91 -11.74
C ASN A 185 23.54 0.90 -10.80
N VAL A 186 22.92 -0.26 -10.59
CA VAL A 186 21.71 -0.42 -9.76
C VAL A 186 21.98 -1.37 -8.61
N ILE A 187 21.40 -1.05 -7.44
CA ILE A 187 21.17 -2.01 -6.35
C ILE A 187 19.67 -2.25 -6.33
N LEU A 188 19.27 -3.44 -6.76
CA LEU A 188 17.87 -3.85 -6.77
C LEU A 188 17.53 -4.57 -5.46
N TRP A 189 16.54 -4.06 -4.74
CA TRP A 189 15.80 -4.79 -3.72
C TRP A 189 14.53 -5.35 -4.35
N LEU A 190 14.41 -6.66 -4.41
CA LEU A 190 13.25 -7.35 -4.94
C LEU A 190 12.51 -8.04 -3.80
N VAL A 191 11.29 -7.59 -3.49
CA VAL A 191 10.37 -8.26 -2.56
C VAL A 191 9.43 -9.14 -3.39
N PRO A 192 9.63 -10.47 -3.38
CA PRO A 192 8.88 -11.36 -4.26
C PRO A 192 7.39 -11.43 -3.96
N SER A 193 7.01 -11.15 -2.73
CA SER A 193 5.62 -10.96 -2.34
C SER A 193 5.50 -10.05 -1.14
N GLN A 194 4.62 -9.06 -1.25
CA GLN A 194 4.15 -8.24 -0.13
C GLN A 194 3.08 -8.95 0.71
N ASN A 195 2.61 -10.13 0.25
CA ASN A 195 1.59 -10.92 0.93
C ASN A 195 1.88 -12.44 0.79
N PRO A 196 2.94 -12.93 1.44
CA PRO A 196 3.29 -14.36 1.41
C PRO A 196 2.19 -15.32 1.87
N ASP A 197 1.39 -14.91 2.85
CA ASP A 197 0.26 -15.68 3.36
C ASP A 197 -0.80 -15.88 2.28
N GLY A 198 -1.13 -14.81 1.58
CA GLY A 198 -2.09 -14.84 0.48
C GLY A 198 -1.60 -15.66 -0.72
N VAL A 199 -0.30 -15.66 -1.03
CA VAL A 199 0.27 -16.56 -2.06
C VAL A 199 -0.08 -18.01 -1.73
N THR A 200 0.06 -18.41 -0.47
CA THR A 200 -0.27 -19.76 -0.02
C THR A 200 -1.79 -20.03 -0.07
N ILE A 201 -2.62 -19.09 0.41
CA ILE A 201 -4.09 -19.21 0.42
C ILE A 201 -4.60 -19.38 -1.03
N VAL A 202 -4.23 -18.47 -1.93
CA VAL A 202 -4.69 -18.48 -3.32
C VAL A 202 -4.19 -19.72 -4.08
N THR A 203 -2.92 -20.09 -3.90
CA THR A 203 -2.35 -21.27 -4.57
C THR A 203 -3.02 -22.54 -4.11
N LYS A 204 -3.29 -22.73 -2.81
CA LYS A 204 -4.00 -23.89 -2.28
C LYS A 204 -5.43 -23.96 -2.79
N TRP A 205 -6.12 -22.82 -2.82
CA TRP A 205 -7.48 -22.76 -3.37
C TRP A 205 -7.50 -23.15 -4.84
N TYR A 206 -6.63 -22.52 -5.65
CA TYR A 206 -6.53 -22.79 -7.07
C TYR A 206 -6.25 -24.28 -7.36
N ASN A 207 -5.25 -24.86 -6.68
CA ASN A 207 -4.90 -26.28 -6.87
C ASN A 207 -6.04 -27.23 -6.46
N ARG A 208 -6.82 -26.89 -5.42
CA ARG A 208 -7.98 -27.67 -4.99
C ARG A 208 -9.14 -27.61 -5.98
N THR A 209 -9.32 -26.47 -6.65
CA THR A 209 -10.44 -26.24 -7.57
C THR A 209 -10.09 -26.55 -9.03
N LEU A 210 -8.85 -26.88 -9.32
CA LEU A 210 -8.37 -27.18 -10.68
C LEU A 210 -9.15 -28.33 -11.31
N GLY A 211 -9.66 -28.13 -12.54
CA GLY A 211 -10.51 -29.09 -13.26
C GLY A 211 -11.96 -29.18 -12.78
N THR A 212 -12.38 -28.32 -11.85
CA THR A 212 -13.77 -28.21 -11.38
C THR A 212 -14.45 -26.96 -11.95
N PRO A 213 -15.78 -26.80 -11.83
CA PRO A 213 -16.45 -25.54 -12.18
C PRO A 213 -15.93 -24.32 -11.43
N ALA A 214 -15.28 -24.50 -10.28
CA ALA A 214 -14.68 -23.46 -9.48
C ALA A 214 -13.24 -23.06 -9.91
N GLU A 215 -12.67 -23.71 -10.94
CA GLU A 215 -11.34 -23.36 -11.44
C GLU A 215 -11.26 -21.87 -11.82
N GLY A 216 -10.26 -21.20 -11.28
CA GLY A 216 -10.02 -19.77 -11.54
C GLY A 216 -11.00 -18.84 -10.82
N SER A 217 -11.78 -19.32 -9.83
CA SER A 217 -12.46 -18.47 -8.86
C SER A 217 -11.49 -18.01 -7.77
N GLU A 218 -11.78 -16.88 -7.14
CA GLU A 218 -11.05 -16.41 -5.97
C GLU A 218 -11.37 -17.24 -4.73
N PRO A 219 -10.48 -17.31 -3.71
CA PRO A 219 -10.78 -18.03 -2.48
C PRO A 219 -11.98 -17.39 -1.74
N PRO A 220 -12.83 -18.19 -1.06
CA PRO A 220 -13.98 -17.71 -0.29
C PRO A 220 -13.55 -17.18 1.09
N GLU A 221 -12.45 -16.46 1.10
CA GLU A 221 -11.86 -15.80 2.26
C GLU A 221 -10.90 -14.70 1.82
N LEU A 222 -10.65 -13.71 2.69
CA LEU A 222 -9.65 -12.67 2.41
C LEU A 222 -8.27 -13.29 2.22
N TYR A 223 -7.61 -12.98 1.11
CA TYR A 223 -6.25 -13.45 0.85
C TYR A 223 -5.18 -12.70 1.67
N HIS A 224 -5.51 -11.57 2.29
CA HIS A 224 -4.74 -10.99 3.40
C HIS A 224 -5.59 -11.04 4.66
N HIS A 225 -5.03 -11.56 5.76
CA HIS A 225 -5.78 -11.91 6.96
C HIS A 225 -6.74 -10.84 7.46
N TYR A 226 -6.32 -9.56 7.49
CA TYR A 226 -7.12 -8.46 7.99
C TYR A 226 -7.69 -7.54 6.91
N THR A 227 -7.06 -7.42 5.77
CA THR A 227 -7.33 -6.28 4.89
C THR A 227 -7.75 -6.67 3.47
N GLY A 228 -7.60 -7.93 3.09
CA GLY A 228 -7.87 -8.36 1.73
C GLY A 228 -7.14 -7.49 0.71
N HIS A 229 -7.88 -6.87 -0.22
CA HIS A 229 -7.34 -5.96 -1.24
C HIS A 229 -6.84 -4.63 -0.69
N ASP A 230 -7.31 -4.22 0.47
CA ASP A 230 -6.89 -2.97 1.12
C ASP A 230 -5.49 -3.04 1.76
N ASN A 231 -4.78 -4.17 1.68
CA ASN A 231 -3.37 -4.22 2.07
C ASN A 231 -2.52 -3.23 1.26
N ASN A 232 -2.90 -2.89 0.02
CA ASN A 232 -2.29 -1.82 -0.77
C ASN A 232 -2.93 -0.44 -0.51
N ARG A 233 -3.40 -0.19 0.70
CA ARG A 233 -3.86 1.13 1.18
C ARG A 233 -3.21 1.52 2.49
N ASP A 234 -2.23 0.73 2.95
CA ASP A 234 -1.61 0.85 4.27
C ASP A 234 -0.28 1.62 4.28
N TRP A 235 0.13 2.18 3.13
CA TRP A 235 1.46 2.81 2.94
C TRP A 235 1.66 4.15 3.68
N TYR A 236 0.73 4.58 4.50
CA TYR A 236 0.89 5.71 5.41
C TYR A 236 0.39 5.45 6.83
N ALA A 237 -0.51 4.49 7.02
CA ALA A 237 -1.05 4.13 8.33
C ALA A 237 -0.22 3.05 9.02
N PHE A 238 0.47 2.20 8.22
CA PHE A 238 1.39 1.15 8.69
C PHE A 238 0.75 0.21 9.72
N THR A 239 -0.49 -0.18 9.49
CA THR A 239 -1.23 -1.05 10.40
C THR A 239 -0.81 -2.52 10.25
N GLN A 240 -0.38 -2.94 9.05
CA GLN A 240 -0.03 -4.31 8.73
C GLN A 240 1.49 -4.56 8.85
N VAL A 241 1.84 -5.73 9.38
CA VAL A 241 3.25 -6.09 9.64
C VAL A 241 4.08 -6.15 8.36
N GLU A 242 3.50 -6.56 7.24
CA GLU A 242 4.16 -6.64 5.93
C GLU A 242 4.57 -5.25 5.42
N THR A 243 3.68 -4.27 5.58
CA THR A 243 3.98 -2.87 5.26
C THR A 243 5.07 -2.33 6.18
N GLN A 244 4.96 -2.61 7.50
CA GLN A 244 5.98 -2.21 8.47
C GLN A 244 7.35 -2.79 8.13
N LEU A 245 7.44 -4.08 7.82
CA LEU A 245 8.70 -4.75 7.45
C LEU A 245 9.33 -4.11 6.21
N THR A 246 8.53 -3.80 5.20
CA THR A 246 9.02 -3.15 3.97
C THR A 246 9.50 -1.72 4.24
N VAL A 247 8.73 -0.94 4.98
CA VAL A 247 9.08 0.45 5.30
C VAL A 247 10.32 0.50 6.21
N ASP A 248 10.30 -0.25 7.32
CA ASP A 248 11.35 -0.19 8.33
C ASP A 248 12.68 -0.80 7.86
N SER A 249 12.63 -1.86 7.02
CA SER A 249 13.84 -2.59 6.59
C SER A 249 14.38 -2.15 5.24
N LEU A 250 13.53 -1.62 4.36
CA LEU A 250 13.93 -1.30 2.99
C LEU A 250 13.79 0.18 2.69
N GLN A 251 12.59 0.74 2.77
CA GLN A 251 12.37 2.13 2.34
C GLN A 251 13.12 3.13 3.21
N ASN A 252 13.01 3.02 4.54
CA ASN A 252 13.66 3.91 5.50
C ASN A 252 15.17 3.69 5.65
N VAL A 253 15.68 2.55 5.17
CA VAL A 253 17.11 2.21 5.25
C VAL A 253 17.84 2.49 3.95
N TRP A 254 17.18 2.24 2.82
CA TRP A 254 17.80 2.32 1.50
C TRP A 254 17.37 3.54 0.70
N HIS A 255 16.30 4.23 1.09
CA HIS A 255 15.78 5.44 0.46
C HIS A 255 15.76 5.32 -1.08
N PRO A 256 14.95 4.41 -1.67
CA PRO A 256 14.99 4.12 -3.10
C PRO A 256 14.62 5.35 -3.92
N GLN A 257 15.33 5.57 -5.03
CA GLN A 257 14.95 6.58 -6.02
C GLN A 257 13.76 6.12 -6.84
N ILE A 258 13.59 4.80 -7.00
CA ILE A 258 12.51 4.21 -7.79
C ILE A 258 11.91 3.05 -7.00
N VAL A 259 10.59 3.07 -6.85
CA VAL A 259 9.79 1.92 -6.39
C VAL A 259 8.93 1.46 -7.56
N HIS A 260 8.96 0.18 -7.90
CA HIS A 260 8.08 -0.43 -8.89
C HIS A 260 7.15 -1.44 -8.21
N ASP A 261 5.88 -1.15 -8.23
CA ASP A 261 4.82 -1.97 -7.66
C ASP A 261 4.08 -2.69 -8.80
N ILE A 262 4.20 -4.02 -8.86
CA ILE A 262 3.73 -4.85 -9.96
C ILE A 262 2.37 -5.44 -9.61
N HIS A 263 1.38 -5.14 -10.46
CA HIS A 263 -0.01 -5.53 -10.27
C HIS A 263 -0.64 -6.17 -11.50
N GLN A 264 -1.87 -6.62 -11.34
CA GLN A 264 -2.75 -7.05 -12.42
C GLN A 264 -4.13 -6.40 -12.31
N MET A 265 -4.68 -6.03 -13.44
CA MET A 265 -6.01 -5.45 -13.61
C MET A 265 -6.97 -6.39 -14.32
N GLY A 266 -8.22 -5.97 -14.56
CA GLY A 266 -9.20 -6.74 -15.31
C GLY A 266 -8.75 -7.13 -16.73
N SER A 267 -9.30 -8.23 -17.24
CA SER A 267 -8.86 -8.87 -18.48
C SER A 267 -9.39 -8.26 -19.79
N GLU A 268 -10.37 -7.36 -19.73
CA GLU A 268 -11.09 -6.89 -20.92
C GLU A 268 -10.58 -5.55 -21.49
N GLY A 269 -9.61 -4.92 -20.82
CA GLY A 269 -9.03 -3.62 -21.21
C GLY A 269 -7.66 -3.72 -21.88
N ALA A 270 -6.76 -2.82 -21.49
CA ALA A 270 -5.35 -2.88 -21.88
C ALA A 270 -4.68 -4.18 -21.42
N ARG A 271 -3.60 -4.58 -22.11
CA ARG A 271 -2.75 -5.70 -21.64
C ARG A 271 -1.77 -5.29 -20.58
N LEU A 272 -1.37 -4.02 -20.62
CA LEU A 272 -0.50 -3.41 -19.61
C LEU A 272 -0.83 -1.92 -19.50
N PHE A 273 -1.00 -1.44 -18.27
CA PHE A 273 -0.98 -0.02 -17.92
C PHE A 273 0.39 0.37 -17.37
N LEU A 274 0.89 1.53 -17.78
CA LEU A 274 2.07 2.19 -17.25
C LEU A 274 1.79 3.70 -17.07
N PRO A 275 2.47 4.40 -16.14
CA PRO A 275 2.38 5.86 -16.08
C PRO A 275 2.82 6.51 -17.41
N PRO A 276 2.43 7.74 -17.68
CA PRO A 276 1.82 8.79 -16.83
C PRO A 276 0.49 8.41 -16.21
N TYR A 277 0.23 8.95 -15.00
CA TYR A 277 -1.08 8.86 -14.36
C TYR A 277 -2.04 9.92 -14.90
N LEU A 278 -3.35 9.76 -14.58
CA LEU A 278 -4.35 10.81 -14.78
C LEU A 278 -4.28 11.86 -13.66
N ASP A 279 -4.86 13.01 -13.94
CA ASP A 279 -5.18 13.98 -12.90
C ASP A 279 -6.32 13.47 -11.98
N PRO A 280 -6.34 13.97 -10.73
CA PRO A 280 -5.41 14.93 -10.18
C PRO A 280 -4.17 14.27 -9.56
N VAL A 281 -3.10 15.04 -9.51
CA VAL A 281 -1.92 14.70 -8.72
C VAL A 281 -2.07 15.33 -7.34
N GLU A 282 -1.64 14.63 -6.30
CA GLU A 282 -1.65 15.12 -4.93
C GLU A 282 -0.66 16.30 -4.79
N PRO A 283 -1.12 17.48 -4.29
CA PRO A 283 -0.35 18.73 -4.39
C PRO A 283 0.93 18.77 -3.53
N ASN A 284 1.14 17.80 -2.63
CA ASN A 284 2.37 17.71 -1.83
C ASN A 284 3.50 16.91 -2.52
N VAL A 285 3.20 16.25 -3.65
CA VAL A 285 4.21 15.57 -4.45
C VAL A 285 5.04 16.58 -5.22
N ASP A 286 6.38 16.53 -5.06
CA ASP A 286 7.28 17.44 -5.77
C ASP A 286 7.12 17.31 -7.30
N PRO A 287 6.97 18.41 -8.05
CA PRO A 287 6.80 18.37 -9.51
C PRO A 287 7.88 17.57 -10.26
N LEU A 288 9.12 17.58 -9.77
CA LEU A 288 10.21 16.81 -10.37
C LEU A 288 9.99 15.29 -10.29
N LEU A 289 9.24 14.82 -9.28
CA LEU A 289 8.85 13.41 -9.17
C LEU A 289 7.78 13.07 -10.20
N ILE A 290 6.85 13.98 -10.48
CA ILE A 290 5.85 13.80 -11.54
C ILE A 290 6.54 13.67 -12.90
N ASP A 291 7.49 14.57 -13.19
CA ASP A 291 8.30 14.49 -14.41
C ASP A 291 9.06 13.16 -14.50
N GLY A 292 9.61 12.69 -13.38
CA GLY A 292 10.32 11.41 -13.29
C GLY A 292 9.40 10.21 -13.55
N VAL A 293 8.20 10.20 -12.97
CA VAL A 293 7.16 9.16 -13.21
C VAL A 293 6.78 9.11 -14.69
N ASN A 294 6.48 10.29 -15.26
CA ASN A 294 6.04 10.41 -16.66
C ASN A 294 7.14 9.94 -17.63
N ALA A 295 8.38 10.38 -17.42
CA ALA A 295 9.52 10.00 -18.26
C ALA A 295 9.79 8.49 -18.18
N LEU A 296 9.80 7.91 -16.97
CA LEU A 296 10.09 6.50 -16.76
C LEU A 296 9.00 5.60 -17.33
N GLY A 297 7.72 5.88 -17.04
CA GLY A 297 6.60 5.11 -17.57
C GLY A 297 6.52 5.13 -19.10
N SER A 298 6.73 6.32 -19.71
CA SER A 298 6.79 6.45 -21.18
C SER A 298 7.98 5.70 -21.79
N ALA A 299 9.15 5.71 -21.15
CA ALA A 299 10.31 4.94 -21.61
C ALA A 299 10.05 3.43 -21.54
N MET A 300 9.44 2.94 -20.45
CA MET A 300 9.03 1.54 -20.33
C MET A 300 8.05 1.13 -21.44
N ALA A 301 7.04 1.95 -21.71
CA ALA A 301 6.05 1.70 -22.76
C ALA A 301 6.70 1.62 -24.15
N TRP A 302 7.63 2.54 -24.44
CA TRP A 302 8.37 2.54 -25.70
C TRP A 302 9.27 1.30 -25.84
N ASP A 303 10.02 0.94 -24.81
CA ASP A 303 10.89 -0.23 -24.82
C ASP A 303 10.09 -1.52 -25.07
N LEU A 304 8.95 -1.69 -24.43
CA LEU A 304 8.07 -2.84 -24.63
C LEU A 304 7.44 -2.87 -26.02
N ALA A 305 7.00 -1.72 -26.54
CA ALA A 305 6.44 -1.61 -27.87
C ALA A 305 7.49 -1.92 -28.95
N SER A 306 8.76 -1.51 -28.75
CA SER A 306 9.87 -1.82 -29.64
C SER A 306 10.20 -3.31 -29.70
N GLN A 307 9.82 -4.08 -28.67
CA GLN A 307 9.90 -5.53 -28.61
C GLN A 307 8.65 -6.23 -29.20
N GLY A 308 7.73 -5.48 -29.80
CA GLY A 308 6.51 -6.00 -30.43
C GLY A 308 5.34 -6.24 -29.47
N LYS A 309 5.42 -5.80 -28.19
CA LYS A 309 4.29 -5.90 -27.27
C LYS A 309 3.19 -4.89 -27.63
N THR A 310 1.94 -5.34 -27.56
CA THR A 310 0.75 -4.55 -27.91
C THR A 310 -0.18 -4.41 -26.72
N GLY A 311 -1.17 -3.54 -26.80
CA GLY A 311 -2.15 -3.35 -25.74
C GLY A 311 -1.61 -2.57 -24.52
N ILE A 312 -0.58 -1.74 -24.70
CA ILE A 312 -0.01 -0.92 -23.63
C ILE A 312 -0.70 0.44 -23.60
N SER A 313 -1.28 0.80 -22.47
CA SER A 313 -1.88 2.12 -22.23
C SER A 313 -1.04 2.94 -21.27
N VAL A 314 -1.00 4.24 -21.51
CA VAL A 314 -0.44 5.25 -20.61
C VAL A 314 -1.49 6.34 -20.39
N ASN A 315 -1.35 7.13 -19.34
CA ASN A 315 -2.29 8.21 -19.01
C ASN A 315 -3.76 7.74 -19.10
N SER A 316 -4.07 6.73 -18.29
CA SER A 316 -5.42 6.14 -18.24
C SER A 316 -5.66 5.57 -16.84
N THR A 317 -6.92 5.36 -16.47
CA THR A 317 -7.40 4.61 -15.29
C THR A 317 -7.01 5.19 -13.94
N TYR A 318 -5.73 5.37 -13.67
CA TYR A 318 -5.18 5.61 -12.32
C TYR A 318 -4.72 7.05 -12.17
N ASP A 319 -5.16 7.71 -11.08
CA ASP A 319 -4.64 9.00 -10.63
C ASP A 319 -3.55 8.85 -9.55
N ALA A 320 -2.94 9.96 -9.15
CA ALA A 320 -1.88 10.00 -8.15
C ALA A 320 -2.27 10.89 -6.94
N TRP A 321 -3.53 10.83 -6.52
CA TRP A 321 -4.05 11.72 -5.49
C TRP A 321 -3.66 11.32 -4.06
N THR A 322 -3.63 10.05 -3.70
CA THR A 322 -3.53 9.63 -2.30
C THR A 322 -2.18 8.99 -1.93
N PRO A 323 -1.64 9.25 -0.71
CA PRO A 323 -0.44 8.58 -0.21
C PRO A 323 -0.67 7.09 0.10
N ALA A 324 -1.91 6.61 0.14
CA ALA A 324 -2.27 5.26 0.58
C ALA A 324 -1.50 4.15 -0.16
N ARG A 325 -1.04 4.41 -1.39
CA ARG A 325 -0.31 3.48 -2.25
C ARG A 325 1.10 3.95 -2.61
N ALA A 326 1.53 5.11 -2.17
CA ALA A 326 2.67 5.82 -2.77
C ALA A 326 3.59 6.48 -1.75
N TYR A 327 4.02 5.73 -0.73
CA TYR A 327 4.97 6.20 0.29
C TYR A 327 6.18 6.92 -0.33
N GLN A 328 6.72 6.39 -1.43
CA GLN A 328 7.95 6.90 -2.04
C GLN A 328 7.80 8.30 -2.63
N HIS A 329 6.64 8.69 -3.12
CA HIS A 329 6.42 10.05 -3.65
C HIS A 329 6.61 11.14 -2.57
N TYR A 330 6.45 10.80 -1.30
CA TYR A 330 6.62 11.70 -0.16
C TYR A 330 8.01 11.57 0.50
N HIS A 331 8.86 10.68 -0.07
CA HIS A 331 10.20 10.36 0.42
C HIS A 331 11.26 10.52 -0.68
N GLY A 332 11.08 11.50 -1.57
CA GLY A 332 12.06 11.95 -2.56
C GLY A 332 12.20 11.07 -3.80
N GLY A 333 11.54 9.94 -3.91
CA GLY A 333 11.62 9.03 -5.06
C GLY A 333 10.30 8.86 -5.80
N VAL A 334 10.34 8.16 -6.93
CA VAL A 334 9.17 7.88 -7.76
C VAL A 334 8.58 6.49 -7.45
N ARG A 335 7.27 6.36 -7.56
CA ARG A 335 6.58 5.07 -7.54
C ARG A 335 5.93 4.82 -8.90
N ILE A 336 6.32 3.73 -9.55
CA ILE A 336 5.70 3.23 -10.78
C ILE A 336 4.72 2.12 -10.40
N LEU A 337 3.45 2.32 -10.76
CA LEU A 337 2.44 1.27 -10.79
C LEU A 337 2.40 0.69 -12.19
N SER A 338 2.57 -0.62 -12.33
CA SER A 338 2.25 -1.33 -13.57
C SER A 338 1.12 -2.32 -13.34
N GLU A 339 0.15 -2.35 -14.25
CA GLU A 339 -1.04 -3.19 -14.15
C GLU A 339 -1.17 -4.04 -15.41
N THR A 340 -0.89 -5.34 -15.30
CA THR A 340 -1.03 -6.27 -16.42
C THR A 340 -2.42 -6.91 -16.42
N ALA A 341 -3.02 -7.14 -17.59
CA ALA A 341 -4.30 -7.85 -17.66
C ALA A 341 -4.23 -9.22 -17.01
N SER A 342 -5.22 -9.57 -16.22
CA SER A 342 -5.35 -10.89 -15.57
C SER A 342 -5.82 -11.99 -16.53
N GLY A 343 -5.51 -13.24 -16.19
CA GLY A 343 -6.23 -14.43 -16.63
C GLY A 343 -7.35 -14.81 -15.65
N ARG A 344 -7.74 -16.07 -15.62
CA ARG A 344 -8.55 -16.63 -14.54
C ARG A 344 -7.62 -17.30 -13.53
N LEU A 345 -7.01 -16.52 -12.65
CA LEU A 345 -5.82 -16.92 -11.90
C LEU A 345 -4.74 -17.46 -12.86
N ALA A 346 -4.29 -18.69 -12.71
CA ALA A 346 -3.30 -19.31 -13.59
C ALA A 346 -3.91 -20.01 -14.82
N SER A 347 -5.23 -19.97 -15.00
CA SER A 347 -5.91 -20.55 -16.18
C SER A 347 -5.96 -19.52 -17.30
N PRO A 348 -5.64 -19.93 -18.55
CA PRO A 348 -5.70 -19.05 -19.70
C PRO A 348 -7.13 -18.63 -20.02
N ILE A 349 -7.28 -17.50 -20.69
CA ILE A 349 -8.53 -16.98 -21.20
C ILE A 349 -8.43 -16.67 -22.68
N ASP A 350 -9.57 -16.73 -23.37
CA ASP A 350 -9.72 -16.24 -24.74
C ASP A 350 -10.58 -14.96 -24.69
N VAL A 351 -10.01 -13.84 -25.15
CA VAL A 351 -10.67 -12.53 -25.16
C VAL A 351 -10.81 -12.08 -26.61
N PRO A 352 -12.01 -12.24 -27.20
CA PRO A 352 -12.29 -11.74 -28.54
C PRO A 352 -12.11 -10.22 -28.62
N PHE A 353 -11.64 -9.70 -29.75
CA PHE A 353 -11.40 -8.27 -29.93
C PHE A 353 -12.65 -7.41 -29.70
N ASP A 354 -13.79 -7.89 -30.12
CA ASP A 354 -15.10 -7.20 -29.96
C ASP A 354 -15.59 -7.16 -28.51
N ARG A 355 -15.05 -8.01 -27.64
CA ARG A 355 -15.32 -8.00 -26.20
C ARG A 355 -14.39 -7.10 -25.40
N LEU A 356 -13.36 -6.56 -26.04
CA LEU A 356 -12.51 -5.57 -25.35
C LEU A 356 -13.33 -4.32 -25.01
N GLN A 357 -13.31 -3.93 -23.74
CA GLN A 357 -14.09 -2.82 -23.19
C GLN A 357 -13.21 -1.86 -22.43
N ALA A 358 -13.45 -0.57 -22.60
CA ALA A 358 -12.90 0.45 -21.75
C ALA A 358 -13.68 0.49 -20.42
N ARG A 359 -13.28 -0.28 -19.45
CA ARG A 359 -13.75 -0.11 -18.06
C ARG A 359 -13.01 1.02 -17.35
N SER A 360 -12.03 1.61 -18.01
CA SER A 360 -11.13 2.63 -17.47
C SER A 360 -11.24 3.94 -18.23
N ARG A 361 -10.89 5.04 -17.54
CA ARG A 361 -10.88 6.38 -18.14
C ARG A 361 -9.76 6.50 -19.19
N GLY A 362 -10.01 7.27 -20.22
CA GLY A 362 -8.99 7.88 -21.08
C GLY A 362 -8.59 7.12 -22.33
N PHE A 363 -9.12 5.91 -22.64
CA PHE A 363 -8.87 5.23 -23.91
C PHE A 363 -9.94 4.19 -24.26
N ASN A 364 -10.05 3.85 -25.55
CA ASN A 364 -10.84 2.73 -26.07
C ASN A 364 -9.86 1.59 -26.47
N PRO A 365 -9.94 0.38 -25.87
CA PRO A 365 -9.00 -0.69 -26.16
C PRO A 365 -9.09 -1.28 -27.58
N ARG A 366 -10.13 -0.93 -28.34
CA ARG A 366 -10.33 -1.33 -29.72
C ARG A 366 -9.88 -0.28 -30.75
N GLU A 367 -9.47 0.89 -30.30
CA GLU A 367 -9.11 2.01 -31.16
C GLU A 367 -7.70 2.50 -30.87
N ARG A 368 -7.02 2.92 -31.92
CA ARG A 368 -5.71 3.53 -31.80
C ARG A 368 -5.86 4.98 -31.32
N SER A 369 -5.13 5.33 -30.26
CA SER A 369 -5.05 6.69 -29.73
C SER A 369 -3.62 7.04 -29.33
N TRP A 370 -3.34 8.32 -29.02
CA TRP A 370 -2.02 8.78 -28.64
C TRP A 370 -1.46 8.08 -27.37
N ASN A 371 -2.37 7.73 -26.44
CA ASN A 371 -2.02 7.05 -25.18
C ASN A 371 -2.25 5.53 -25.24
N PHE A 372 -2.68 5.00 -26.40
CA PHE A 372 -2.87 3.59 -26.70
C PHE A 372 -2.55 3.30 -28.19
N PRO A 373 -1.27 3.49 -28.60
CA PRO A 373 -0.93 3.50 -30.04
C PRO A 373 -0.96 2.12 -30.73
N HIS A 374 -0.91 1.03 -29.96
CA HIS A 374 -0.87 -0.34 -30.47
C HIS A 374 -1.93 -1.20 -29.81
N PRO A 375 -3.22 -1.13 -30.25
CA PRO A 375 -4.27 -2.00 -29.73
C PRO A 375 -3.90 -3.48 -29.81
N TRP A 376 -4.30 -4.23 -28.80
CA TRP A 376 -4.12 -5.69 -28.80
C TRP A 376 -5.21 -6.32 -29.67
N PRO A 377 -4.86 -7.28 -30.57
CA PRO A 377 -5.80 -7.81 -31.54
C PRO A 377 -6.84 -8.80 -30.98
N GLY A 378 -6.86 -9.02 -29.67
CA GLY A 378 -7.64 -10.09 -29.08
C GLY A 378 -6.94 -11.43 -29.15
N GLY A 379 -7.59 -12.50 -28.64
CA GLY A 379 -7.11 -13.87 -28.67
C GLY A 379 -6.81 -14.45 -27.31
N ARG A 380 -5.99 -15.50 -27.33
CA ARG A 380 -5.61 -16.22 -26.10
C ARG A 380 -4.65 -15.38 -25.26
N TRP A 381 -4.92 -15.30 -23.96
CA TRP A 381 -4.11 -14.63 -22.96
C TRP A 381 -3.78 -15.60 -21.82
N THR A 382 -2.49 -15.83 -21.61
CA THR A 382 -1.98 -16.89 -20.75
C THR A 382 -1.20 -16.33 -19.56
N LEU A 383 -0.94 -17.17 -18.56
CA LEU A 383 -0.03 -16.82 -17.46
C LEU A 383 1.38 -16.49 -17.96
N ARG A 384 1.83 -17.16 -19.05
CA ARG A 384 3.12 -16.87 -19.69
C ARG A 384 3.18 -15.45 -20.25
N ASP A 385 2.09 -14.99 -20.88
CA ASP A 385 2.00 -13.61 -21.40
C ASP A 385 2.08 -12.61 -20.25
N ILE A 386 1.34 -12.85 -19.16
CA ILE A 386 1.34 -12.01 -17.97
C ILE A 386 2.75 -11.88 -17.40
N VAL A 387 3.41 -13.02 -17.12
CA VAL A 387 4.77 -13.05 -16.56
C VAL A 387 5.78 -12.40 -17.50
N ALA A 388 5.63 -12.58 -18.81
CA ALA A 388 6.50 -11.96 -19.80
C ALA A 388 6.35 -10.43 -19.82
N TYR A 389 5.11 -9.90 -19.84
CA TYR A 389 4.87 -8.45 -19.82
C TYR A 389 5.39 -7.83 -18.52
N GLN A 390 5.17 -8.44 -17.36
CA GLN A 390 5.65 -7.96 -16.07
C GLN A 390 7.17 -8.00 -15.97
N THR A 391 7.80 -9.11 -16.40
CA THR A 391 9.27 -9.28 -16.36
C THR A 391 9.97 -8.30 -17.28
N ASP A 392 9.47 -8.14 -18.52
CA ASP A 392 10.07 -7.22 -19.48
C ASP A 392 9.84 -5.76 -19.07
N GLY A 393 8.67 -5.44 -18.48
CA GLY A 393 8.40 -4.11 -17.90
C GLY A 393 9.36 -3.77 -16.76
N ALA A 394 9.56 -4.70 -15.83
CA ALA A 394 10.52 -4.53 -14.74
C ALA A 394 11.97 -4.40 -15.25
N TYR A 395 12.31 -5.19 -16.27
CA TYR A 395 13.64 -5.11 -16.89
C TYR A 395 13.85 -3.77 -17.61
N ALA A 396 12.86 -3.25 -18.36
CA ALA A 396 12.91 -1.94 -19.01
C ALA A 396 13.10 -0.80 -17.99
N LEU A 397 12.43 -0.88 -16.85
CA LEU A 397 12.66 0.05 -15.74
C LEU A 397 14.11 0.00 -15.24
N LEU A 398 14.68 -1.19 -15.04
CA LEU A 398 16.06 -1.35 -14.58
C LEU A 398 17.07 -0.84 -15.61
N VAL A 399 16.81 -1.00 -16.91
CA VAL A 399 17.62 -0.41 -17.99
C VAL A 399 17.65 1.11 -17.87
N ASN A 400 16.50 1.73 -17.68
CA ASN A 400 16.40 3.18 -17.48
C ASN A 400 17.11 3.62 -16.18
N ALA A 401 16.88 2.92 -15.08
CA ALA A 401 17.51 3.21 -13.79
C ALA A 401 19.04 3.16 -13.86
N ALA A 402 19.59 2.24 -14.66
CA ALA A 402 21.03 2.11 -14.88
C ALA A 402 21.59 3.18 -15.83
N ARG A 403 20.91 3.44 -16.96
CA ARG A 403 21.33 4.41 -17.97
C ARG A 403 21.31 5.84 -17.43
N ASP A 404 20.26 6.21 -16.73
CA ASP A 404 19.99 7.55 -16.24
C ASP A 404 20.35 7.71 -14.73
N ARG A 405 21.24 6.86 -14.21
CA ARG A 405 21.67 6.84 -12.80
C ARG A 405 21.98 8.24 -12.25
N ASP A 406 22.78 9.01 -12.96
CA ASP A 406 23.21 10.33 -12.50
C ASP A 406 22.03 11.31 -12.36
N ARG A 407 21.06 11.22 -13.27
CA ARG A 407 19.83 12.00 -13.20
C ARG A 407 18.98 11.60 -12.00
N TRP A 408 18.80 10.30 -11.77
CA TRP A 408 18.01 9.81 -10.63
C TRP A 408 18.58 10.28 -9.30
N LEU A 409 19.88 10.15 -9.09
CA LEU A 409 20.56 10.61 -7.87
C LEU A 409 20.51 12.14 -7.72
N ALA A 410 20.71 12.88 -8.81
CA ALA A 410 20.65 14.34 -8.78
C ALA A 410 19.24 14.88 -8.51
N SER A 411 18.22 14.27 -9.11
CA SER A 411 16.81 14.62 -8.89
C SER A 411 16.39 14.34 -7.45
N PHE A 412 16.76 13.17 -6.91
CA PHE A 412 16.51 12.79 -5.53
C PHE A 412 17.10 13.83 -4.55
N LEU A 413 18.39 14.17 -4.70
CA LEU A 413 19.04 15.19 -3.90
C LEU A 413 18.38 16.59 -4.06
N ALA A 414 17.90 16.93 -5.25
CA ALA A 414 17.24 18.22 -5.50
C ALA A 414 15.90 18.32 -4.79
N VAL A 415 15.11 17.25 -4.79
CA VAL A 415 13.81 17.15 -4.08
C VAL A 415 14.04 17.31 -2.57
N GLU A 416 14.98 16.55 -1.99
CA GLU A 416 15.25 16.61 -0.55
C GLU A 416 15.84 17.97 -0.12
N ARG A 417 16.66 18.61 -0.96
CA ARG A 417 17.13 19.98 -0.72
C ARG A 417 15.98 21.00 -0.71
N ARG A 418 14.96 20.80 -1.54
CA ARG A 418 13.76 21.66 -1.48
C ARG A 418 12.96 21.43 -0.21
N ALA A 419 12.75 20.17 0.17
CA ALA A 419 12.05 19.83 1.41
C ALA A 419 12.71 20.46 2.65
N VAL A 420 14.03 20.38 2.77
CA VAL A 420 14.78 20.97 3.88
C VAL A 420 14.75 22.51 3.87
N ARG A 421 14.75 23.15 2.68
CA ARG A 421 14.60 24.62 2.59
C ARG A 421 13.19 25.09 2.93
N GLY A 422 12.20 24.22 2.73
CA GLY A 422 10.78 24.52 2.85
C GLY A 422 10.18 25.15 1.60
N TRP A 423 8.91 24.92 1.39
CA TRP A 423 8.12 25.48 0.30
C TRP A 423 7.50 26.82 0.72
N ARG A 424 7.43 27.77 -0.20
CA ARG A 424 6.95 29.14 0.10
C ARG A 424 5.50 29.15 0.56
N ASP A 425 4.64 28.32 -0.06
CA ASP A 425 3.19 28.29 0.13
C ASP A 425 2.73 27.28 1.21
N TRP A 426 3.70 26.62 1.87
CA TRP A 426 3.39 25.69 2.95
C TRP A 426 3.41 26.40 4.30
N PRO A 427 2.64 25.93 5.29
CA PRO A 427 2.78 26.39 6.66
C PRO A 427 4.21 26.11 7.16
N TYR A 428 4.67 26.93 8.10
CA TYR A 428 5.97 26.71 8.73
C TYR A 428 6.01 25.42 9.54
N ALA A 429 4.91 25.13 10.26
CA ALA A 429 4.80 23.97 11.14
C ALA A 429 3.36 23.54 11.36
N TYR A 430 3.17 22.31 11.87
CA TYR A 430 1.94 21.89 12.55
C TYR A 430 2.19 21.82 14.06
N VAL A 431 1.23 22.35 14.83
CA VAL A 431 1.24 22.40 16.29
C VAL A 431 0.20 21.43 16.81
N ILE A 432 0.61 20.46 17.63
CA ILE A 432 -0.21 19.36 18.13
C ILE A 432 -0.16 19.41 19.68
N PRO A 433 -1.23 19.85 20.36
CA PRO A 433 -1.29 19.90 21.83
C PRO A 433 -1.05 18.53 22.44
N ALA A 434 -0.30 18.46 23.54
CA ALA A 434 0.02 17.18 24.22
C ALA A 434 -1.14 16.61 25.04
N ARG A 435 -2.10 17.47 25.47
CA ARG A 435 -3.26 17.05 26.29
C ARG A 435 -4.44 16.71 25.39
N GLN A 436 -4.47 15.50 24.89
CA GLN A 436 -5.52 14.93 24.05
C GLN A 436 -5.68 13.44 24.37
N ASP A 437 -6.50 12.71 23.63
CA ASP A 437 -6.55 11.25 23.75
C ASP A 437 -5.16 10.66 23.56
N SER A 438 -4.68 9.91 24.54
CA SER A 438 -3.29 9.42 24.57
C SER A 438 -3.01 8.34 23.53
N ILE A 439 -4.01 7.53 23.19
CA ILE A 439 -3.88 6.46 22.20
C ILE A 439 -3.87 7.07 20.78
N ALA A 440 -4.80 7.98 20.50
CA ALA A 440 -4.89 8.66 19.22
C ALA A 440 -3.63 9.52 18.95
N LEU A 441 -3.18 10.27 19.95
CA LEU A 441 -1.94 11.07 19.84
C LEU A 441 -0.71 10.19 19.61
N ALA A 442 -0.57 9.09 20.37
CA ALA A 442 0.55 8.17 20.21
C ALA A 442 0.52 7.48 18.84
N THR A 443 -0.66 7.13 18.34
CA THR A 443 -0.84 6.55 17.02
C THR A 443 -0.42 7.52 15.92
N LEU A 444 -0.93 8.76 15.94
CA LEU A 444 -0.57 9.80 14.95
C LEU A 444 0.93 10.09 14.95
N LEU A 445 1.53 10.33 16.12
CA LEU A 445 2.96 10.61 16.22
C LEU A 445 3.81 9.39 15.87
N GLY A 446 3.34 8.17 16.17
CA GLY A 446 3.98 6.92 15.77
C GLY A 446 4.02 6.73 14.25
N ILE A 447 2.93 7.07 13.55
CA ILE A 447 2.86 7.09 12.08
C ILE A 447 3.88 8.09 11.52
N LEU A 448 3.90 9.32 12.02
CA LEU A 448 4.83 10.34 11.57
C LEU A 448 6.30 9.89 11.81
N GLN A 449 6.60 9.32 12.96
CA GLN A 449 7.93 8.83 13.30
C GLN A 449 8.36 7.67 12.38
N ARG A 450 7.47 6.71 12.08
CA ARG A 450 7.79 5.62 11.13
C ARG A 450 8.03 6.15 9.73
N GLY A 451 7.28 7.19 9.30
CA GLY A 451 7.56 7.94 8.08
C GLY A 451 8.78 8.87 8.17
N GLN A 452 9.62 8.71 9.20
CA GLN A 452 10.86 9.49 9.42
C GLN A 452 10.64 11.01 9.55
N VAL A 453 9.45 11.44 9.92
CA VAL A 453 9.15 12.84 10.24
C VAL A 453 9.66 13.17 11.63
N GLU A 454 10.46 14.23 11.72
CA GLU A 454 10.94 14.79 12.99
C GLU A 454 9.89 15.69 13.61
N PHE A 455 9.64 15.54 14.88
CA PHE A 455 8.86 16.50 15.68
C PHE A 455 9.56 16.80 16.99
N ARG A 456 9.26 17.99 17.51
CA ARG A 456 9.91 18.62 18.68
C ARG A 456 8.84 19.00 19.69
N THR A 457 9.23 19.38 20.89
CA THR A 457 8.31 19.95 21.87
C THR A 457 8.65 21.42 22.15
N ALA A 458 7.63 22.23 22.33
CA ALA A 458 7.78 23.61 22.81
C ALA A 458 8.29 23.59 24.26
N GLN A 459 9.38 24.30 24.54
CA GLN A 459 9.96 24.35 25.89
C GLN A 459 9.23 25.32 26.83
N GLN A 460 8.45 26.24 26.26
CA GLN A 460 7.65 27.21 26.99
C GLN A 460 6.25 27.33 26.38
N ALA A 461 5.31 27.89 27.14
CA ALA A 461 3.99 28.21 26.61
C ALA A 461 4.11 29.34 25.58
N PHE A 462 3.27 29.30 24.55
CA PHE A 462 3.22 30.30 23.48
C PHE A 462 1.78 30.49 22.99
N THR A 463 1.56 31.53 22.22
CA THR A 463 0.24 31.82 21.61
C THR A 463 0.35 31.66 20.10
N LEU A 464 -0.59 30.94 19.51
CA LEU A 464 -0.77 30.80 18.06
C LEU A 464 -2.22 31.08 17.70
N GLN A 465 -2.48 32.00 16.77
CA GLN A 465 -3.83 32.38 16.32
C GLN A 465 -4.79 32.72 17.49
N GLY A 466 -4.27 33.44 18.51
CA GLY A 466 -5.05 33.80 19.71
C GLY A 466 -5.22 32.66 20.72
N GLN A 467 -4.85 31.44 20.42
CA GLN A 467 -4.97 30.31 21.34
C GLN A 467 -3.65 30.05 22.07
N ARG A 468 -3.71 29.86 23.40
CA ARG A 468 -2.53 29.56 24.23
C ARG A 468 -2.22 28.06 24.17
N HIS A 469 -0.99 27.71 23.81
CA HIS A 469 -0.43 26.36 23.83
C HIS A 469 0.55 26.23 25.01
N ALA A 470 0.45 25.11 25.73
CA ALA A 470 1.32 24.84 26.88
C ALA A 470 2.74 24.39 26.45
N ALA A 471 3.70 24.50 27.36
CA ALA A 471 4.96 23.78 27.23
C ALA A 471 4.70 22.25 27.07
N GLY A 472 5.55 21.58 26.29
CA GLY A 472 5.35 20.17 25.93
C GLY A 472 4.47 19.93 24.67
N THR A 473 3.84 20.98 24.10
CA THR A 473 3.13 20.91 22.83
C THR A 473 4.07 20.44 21.73
N TYR A 474 3.66 19.44 20.92
CA TYR A 474 4.44 18.94 19.80
C TYR A 474 4.41 19.91 18.62
N VAL A 475 5.52 20.00 17.92
CA VAL A 475 5.69 20.90 16.76
C VAL A 475 6.39 20.12 15.64
N VAL A 476 5.72 19.96 14.50
CA VAL A 476 6.25 19.36 13.28
C VAL A 476 6.66 20.51 12.35
N VAL A 477 7.96 20.84 12.32
CA VAL A 477 8.48 21.91 11.44
C VAL A 477 8.63 21.35 10.02
N LEU A 478 8.04 22.02 9.01
CA LEU A 478 8.05 21.54 7.61
C LEU A 478 9.33 21.93 6.82
N ARG A 479 10.44 22.19 7.51
CA ARG A 479 11.78 22.38 6.91
C ARG A 479 12.67 21.21 7.27
N GLN A 480 12.31 20.05 6.78
CA GLN A 480 12.97 18.77 7.07
C GLN A 480 12.80 17.83 5.89
N PRO A 481 13.61 16.76 5.75
CA PRO A 481 13.31 15.67 4.84
C PRO A 481 11.90 15.14 5.12
N TYR A 482 11.21 14.67 4.08
CA TYR A 482 9.88 14.06 4.19
C TYR A 482 8.77 14.98 4.75
N ALA A 483 8.99 16.30 4.71
CA ALA A 483 7.96 17.29 5.06
C ALA A 483 6.66 17.09 4.25
N ALA A 484 6.77 16.60 3.00
CA ALA A 484 5.63 16.28 2.15
C ALA A 484 4.74 15.22 2.79
N PHE A 485 5.33 14.16 3.38
CA PHE A 485 4.59 13.12 4.09
C PHE A 485 3.84 13.68 5.30
N ALA A 486 4.52 14.49 6.11
CA ALA A 486 3.88 15.14 7.25
C ALA A 486 2.70 16.01 6.82
N LYS A 487 2.90 16.86 5.79
CA LYS A 487 1.85 17.78 5.32
C LYS A 487 0.67 17.02 4.73
N ALA A 488 0.90 16.04 3.87
CA ALA A 488 -0.18 15.25 3.26
C ALA A 488 -1.08 14.57 4.29
N LEU A 489 -0.54 14.14 5.42
CA LEU A 489 -1.31 13.46 6.47
C LEU A 489 -1.98 14.41 7.47
N LEU A 490 -1.42 15.61 7.67
CA LEU A 490 -1.89 16.55 8.71
C LEU A 490 -2.86 17.62 8.18
N GLU A 491 -2.85 17.90 6.87
CA GLU A 491 -3.70 18.93 6.29
C GLU A 491 -5.12 18.43 5.97
N VAL A 492 -6.02 19.39 5.80
CA VAL A 492 -7.34 19.16 5.21
C VAL A 492 -7.18 19.10 3.71
N GLN A 493 -7.61 17.99 3.09
CA GLN A 493 -7.59 17.85 1.64
C GLN A 493 -8.76 18.59 1.01
N ARG A 494 -8.51 19.17 -0.18
CA ARG A 494 -9.48 19.78 -1.08
C ARG A 494 -9.34 19.11 -2.43
N TYR A 495 -10.10 18.05 -2.64
CA TYR A 495 -10.12 17.37 -3.93
C TYR A 495 -10.80 18.27 -4.97
N PRO A 496 -10.24 18.45 -6.17
CA PRO A 496 -10.87 19.31 -7.20
C PRO A 496 -12.19 18.72 -7.68
N ASP A 497 -13.19 19.59 -7.98
CA ASP A 497 -14.44 19.17 -8.63
C ASP A 497 -14.17 18.77 -10.08
N ARG A 498 -13.98 17.48 -10.30
CA ARG A 498 -13.70 16.92 -11.62
C ARG A 498 -14.95 16.31 -12.21
N ARG A 499 -15.25 16.74 -13.42
CA ARG A 499 -16.41 16.29 -14.19
C ARG A 499 -15.98 15.75 -15.54
N LEU A 500 -16.70 14.76 -16.08
CA LEU A 500 -16.46 14.22 -17.42
C LEU A 500 -16.60 15.29 -18.51
N TYR A 501 -17.49 16.28 -18.28
CA TYR A 501 -17.65 17.50 -19.06
C TYR A 501 -18.33 18.58 -18.17
N PRO A 502 -18.26 19.87 -18.51
CA PRO A 502 -18.86 20.93 -17.69
C PRO A 502 -20.34 20.67 -17.39
N GLY A 503 -20.69 20.58 -16.09
CA GLY A 503 -22.06 20.27 -15.64
C GLY A 503 -22.46 18.80 -15.76
N GLY A 504 -21.57 17.93 -16.22
CA GLY A 504 -21.79 16.49 -16.35
C GLY A 504 -21.54 15.68 -15.07
N PRO A 505 -21.57 14.35 -15.19
CA PRO A 505 -21.34 13.46 -14.05
C PRO A 505 -19.92 13.59 -13.50
N PRO A 506 -19.72 13.25 -12.20
CA PRO A 506 -18.42 13.30 -11.58
C PRO A 506 -17.46 12.30 -12.21
N GLU A 507 -16.21 12.71 -12.33
CA GLU A 507 -15.11 11.84 -12.70
C GLU A 507 -14.66 11.10 -11.44
N ARG A 508 -14.85 9.78 -11.38
CA ARG A 508 -14.54 8.97 -10.20
C ARG A 508 -13.04 9.03 -9.89
N PRO A 509 -12.62 9.35 -8.65
CA PRO A 509 -11.24 9.13 -8.23
C PRO A 509 -10.94 7.63 -8.24
N TYR A 510 -9.66 7.32 -8.35
CA TYR A 510 -9.25 5.92 -8.31
C TYR A 510 -9.49 5.27 -6.92
N ASP A 511 -9.27 6.01 -5.84
CA ASP A 511 -9.48 5.52 -4.46
C ASP A 511 -10.36 6.53 -3.70
N VAL A 512 -9.79 7.32 -2.81
CA VAL A 512 -10.49 8.23 -1.91
C VAL A 512 -10.02 9.67 -2.09
N THR A 513 -10.80 10.63 -1.61
CA THR A 513 -10.50 12.05 -1.73
C THR A 513 -9.93 12.67 -0.47
N ALA A 514 -10.02 12.00 0.67
CA ALA A 514 -9.50 12.47 1.94
C ALA A 514 -8.72 11.40 2.72
N HIS A 515 -7.71 11.85 3.46
CA HIS A 515 -6.88 11.03 4.33
C HIS A 515 -6.31 11.83 5.52
N THR A 516 -7.03 12.87 5.97
CA THR A 516 -6.62 13.75 7.06
C THR A 516 -6.63 13.00 8.40
N LEU A 517 -5.47 12.50 8.83
CA LEU A 517 -5.37 11.68 10.05
C LEU A 517 -5.81 12.41 11.32
N PRO A 518 -5.48 13.70 11.56
CA PRO A 518 -5.97 14.40 12.74
C PRO A 518 -7.51 14.35 12.89
N LEU A 519 -8.24 14.52 11.80
CA LEU A 519 -9.70 14.43 11.81
C LEU A 519 -10.18 13.01 12.12
N LEU A 520 -9.65 12.02 11.42
CA LEU A 520 -10.02 10.60 11.61
C LEU A 520 -9.66 10.09 13.01
N MET A 521 -8.59 10.60 13.61
CA MET A 521 -8.14 10.17 14.95
C MET A 521 -8.70 11.04 16.09
N GLY A 522 -9.38 12.13 15.79
CA GLY A 522 -9.86 13.07 16.80
C GLY A 522 -8.73 13.82 17.50
N VAL A 523 -7.63 14.07 16.80
CA VAL A 523 -6.44 14.80 17.28
C VAL A 523 -6.46 16.21 16.73
N THR A 524 -6.27 17.20 17.58
CA THR A 524 -6.10 18.60 17.14
C THR A 524 -4.69 18.80 16.58
N ALA A 525 -4.60 19.28 15.34
CA ALA A 525 -3.38 19.74 14.71
C ALA A 525 -3.64 21.08 14.04
N VAL A 526 -2.86 22.12 14.40
CA VAL A 526 -3.05 23.49 13.93
C VAL A 526 -1.88 23.91 13.05
N ALA A 527 -2.16 24.35 11.84
CA ALA A 527 -1.14 24.86 10.93
C ALA A 527 -0.67 26.25 11.39
N ALA A 528 0.63 26.44 11.55
CA ALA A 528 1.27 27.74 11.81
C ALA A 528 1.87 28.26 10.50
N ALA A 529 1.32 29.37 9.97
CA ALA A 529 1.82 29.98 8.73
C ALA A 529 3.25 30.51 8.90
N ASP A 530 3.51 31.19 10.01
CA ASP A 530 4.79 31.83 10.31
C ASP A 530 5.63 31.03 11.32
N SER A 531 6.90 31.35 11.38
CA SER A 531 7.83 30.77 12.36
C SER A 531 7.38 31.04 13.80
N LEU A 532 7.46 30.01 14.61
CA LEU A 532 7.06 30.07 16.02
C LEU A 532 8.15 30.77 16.84
N ARG A 533 7.75 31.77 17.65
CA ARG A 533 8.64 32.50 18.59
C ARG A 533 8.71 31.74 19.93
N VAL A 534 9.08 30.48 19.89
CA VAL A 534 9.23 29.64 21.09
C VAL A 534 10.44 28.71 20.94
N PRO A 535 11.25 28.50 21.99
CA PRO A 535 12.32 27.53 21.96
C PRO A 535 11.75 26.12 21.79
N LEU A 536 12.32 25.36 20.87
CA LEU A 536 11.96 23.96 20.60
C LEU A 536 13.07 23.03 21.13
N SER A 537 12.70 21.85 21.60
CA SER A 537 13.62 20.79 21.97
C SER A 537 14.40 20.26 20.76
N ALA A 538 15.37 19.38 20.97
CA ALA A 538 15.80 18.42 19.96
C ALA A 538 14.61 17.55 19.52
N PRO A 539 14.68 16.86 18.37
CA PRO A 539 13.66 15.87 18.00
C PRO A 539 13.40 14.87 19.13
N VAL A 540 12.13 14.51 19.34
CA VAL A 540 11.69 13.59 20.40
C VAL A 540 11.04 12.36 19.79
N ALA A 541 11.00 11.26 20.53
CA ALA A 541 10.29 10.05 20.13
C ALA A 541 8.77 10.18 20.37
N ALA A 542 7.99 9.46 19.60
CA ALA A 542 6.55 9.34 19.83
C ALA A 542 6.25 8.69 21.19
N PRO A 543 5.24 9.19 21.91
CA PRO A 543 4.79 8.53 23.13
C PRO A 543 4.26 7.14 22.81
N ARG A 544 4.30 6.24 23.77
CA ARG A 544 3.72 4.90 23.64
C ARG A 544 2.37 4.85 24.35
N ALA A 545 1.38 4.25 23.73
CA ALA A 545 0.12 3.90 24.34
C ALA A 545 -0.28 2.49 23.88
N THR A 546 -0.94 1.74 24.75
CA THR A 546 -1.44 0.41 24.42
C THR A 546 -2.93 0.52 24.14
N PRO A 547 -3.41 0.16 22.94
CA PRO A 547 -4.83 0.16 22.64
C PRO A 547 -5.58 -0.77 23.60
N ALA A 548 -6.56 -0.21 24.29
CA ALA A 548 -7.46 -0.94 25.14
C ALA A 548 -8.76 -0.11 25.30
N TYR A 549 -9.90 -0.77 25.36
CA TYR A 549 -11.17 -0.10 25.60
C TYR A 549 -11.82 -0.64 26.86
N PRO A 550 -12.25 0.22 27.79
CA PRO A 550 -12.94 -0.20 29.00
C PRO A 550 -14.21 -0.98 28.70
N GLY A 551 -14.49 -2.03 29.48
CA GLY A 551 -15.71 -2.84 29.36
C GLY A 551 -15.55 -4.14 28.58
N PHE A 552 -14.40 -4.39 27.95
CA PHE A 552 -14.05 -5.70 27.34
C PHE A 552 -13.04 -6.49 28.17
N VAL A 553 -12.56 -5.93 29.27
CA VAL A 553 -11.78 -6.66 30.27
C VAL A 553 -12.77 -7.21 31.30
N ALA A 554 -12.83 -8.53 31.45
CA ALA A 554 -13.65 -9.17 32.45
C ALA A 554 -13.25 -8.71 33.86
N THR A 555 -14.18 -8.15 34.58
CA THR A 555 -14.05 -7.84 36.02
C THR A 555 -15.19 -8.53 36.74
N ASP A 556 -15.07 -8.79 38.02
CA ASP A 556 -16.11 -9.42 38.85
C ASP A 556 -17.49 -8.68 38.84
N LEU A 557 -17.52 -7.48 38.26
CA LEU A 557 -18.68 -6.59 38.20
C LEU A 557 -19.28 -6.42 36.78
N VAL A 558 -18.60 -6.84 35.74
CA VAL A 558 -19.02 -6.62 34.34
C VAL A 558 -18.99 -7.92 33.54
N THR A 559 -20.19 -8.35 33.11
CA THR A 559 -20.31 -9.46 32.16
C THR A 559 -19.96 -8.92 30.76
N VAL A 560 -18.92 -9.48 30.11
CA VAL A 560 -18.56 -9.15 28.75
C VAL A 560 -19.64 -9.71 27.79
N PRO A 561 -20.18 -8.91 26.85
CA PRO A 561 -21.17 -9.39 25.89
C PRO A 561 -20.56 -10.46 24.95
N ARG A 562 -21.36 -11.44 24.56
CA ARG A 562 -21.01 -12.44 23.54
C ARG A 562 -21.18 -11.80 22.16
N VAL A 563 -20.08 -11.29 21.59
CA VAL A 563 -20.09 -10.59 20.31
C VAL A 563 -19.85 -11.57 19.18
N ALA A 564 -20.69 -11.53 18.14
CA ALA A 564 -20.47 -12.17 16.86
C ALA A 564 -20.09 -11.13 15.79
N LEU A 565 -19.08 -11.42 14.99
CA LEU A 565 -18.74 -10.64 13.78
C LEU A 565 -19.13 -11.47 12.56
N TYR A 566 -20.04 -10.96 11.75
CA TYR A 566 -20.49 -11.65 10.54
C TYR A 566 -19.35 -11.73 9.52
N LYS A 567 -19.06 -12.94 9.08
CA LYS A 567 -18.00 -13.31 8.14
C LYS A 567 -18.61 -14.10 6.99
N SER A 568 -19.03 -13.38 5.95
CA SER A 568 -19.51 -13.98 4.71
C SER A 568 -18.40 -14.76 4.00
N TYR A 569 -18.77 -15.79 3.22
CA TYR A 569 -17.87 -16.42 2.27
C TYR A 569 -17.59 -15.54 1.04
N ASP A 570 -18.49 -14.60 0.71
CA ASP A 570 -18.17 -13.45 -0.14
C ASP A 570 -17.41 -12.41 0.69
N ALA A 571 -16.08 -12.56 0.70
CA ALA A 571 -15.21 -11.99 1.73
C ALA A 571 -15.16 -10.47 1.69
N ALA A 572 -15.72 -9.79 2.67
CA ALA A 572 -15.71 -8.33 2.82
C ALA A 572 -14.41 -7.83 3.48
N MET A 573 -13.74 -6.86 2.83
CA MET A 573 -12.55 -6.20 3.40
C MET A 573 -12.86 -5.56 4.76
N ASP A 574 -14.05 -4.99 4.90
CA ASP A 574 -14.45 -4.30 6.13
C ASP A 574 -14.68 -5.25 7.32
N GLU A 575 -15.03 -6.53 7.04
CA GLU A 575 -15.00 -7.58 8.07
C GLU A 575 -13.58 -7.76 8.61
N GLY A 576 -12.61 -7.86 7.71
CA GLY A 576 -11.21 -8.01 8.08
C GLY A 576 -10.67 -6.81 8.84
N TRP A 577 -11.00 -5.58 8.44
CA TRP A 577 -10.65 -4.37 9.19
C TRP A 577 -11.32 -4.31 10.56
N THR A 578 -12.58 -4.73 10.67
CA THR A 578 -13.28 -4.81 11.96
C THR A 578 -12.59 -5.82 12.88
N ARG A 579 -12.19 -6.96 12.34
CA ARG A 579 -11.42 -7.99 13.02
C ARG A 579 -10.07 -7.47 13.50
N TRP A 580 -9.34 -6.72 12.67
CA TRP A 580 -8.09 -6.08 13.05
C TRP A 580 -8.28 -5.10 14.22
N VAL A 581 -9.35 -4.29 14.19
CA VAL A 581 -9.69 -3.39 15.29
C VAL A 581 -10.00 -4.18 16.57
N PHE A 582 -10.82 -5.23 16.49
CA PHE A 582 -11.17 -6.03 17.65
C PHE A 582 -9.97 -6.72 18.27
N ASP A 583 -9.08 -7.31 17.45
CA ASP A 583 -7.85 -7.96 17.93
C ASP A 583 -6.89 -6.94 18.55
N THR A 584 -6.72 -5.78 17.93
CA THR A 584 -5.84 -4.71 18.41
C THR A 584 -6.33 -4.12 19.74
N TRP A 585 -7.63 -3.91 19.87
CA TRP A 585 -8.26 -3.31 21.06
C TRP A 585 -8.74 -4.34 22.09
N LYS A 586 -8.47 -5.62 21.87
CA LYS A 586 -8.81 -6.74 22.77
C LYS A 586 -10.31 -6.88 23.01
N VAL A 587 -11.12 -6.64 21.99
CA VAL A 587 -12.55 -6.90 21.99
C VAL A 587 -12.77 -8.40 21.71
N PRO A 588 -13.34 -9.19 22.61
CA PRO A 588 -13.60 -10.59 22.35
C PRO A 588 -14.79 -10.75 21.38
N TYR A 589 -14.61 -11.59 20.37
CA TYR A 589 -15.63 -11.88 19.36
C TYR A 589 -15.53 -13.31 18.83
N GLN A 590 -16.59 -13.76 18.16
CA GLN A 590 -16.61 -15.02 17.40
C GLN A 590 -17.00 -14.75 15.94
N PRO A 591 -16.39 -15.42 14.95
CA PRO A 591 -16.83 -15.31 13.56
C PRO A 591 -18.20 -15.96 13.39
N LEU A 592 -19.09 -15.30 12.66
CA LEU A 592 -20.46 -15.76 12.38
C LEU A 592 -20.63 -15.96 10.86
N VAL A 593 -20.58 -17.21 10.39
CA VAL A 593 -20.69 -17.53 8.96
C VAL A 593 -22.14 -17.77 8.52
N ASP A 594 -22.40 -17.66 7.23
CA ASP A 594 -23.74 -17.78 6.61
C ASP A 594 -24.55 -18.99 7.10
N SER A 595 -23.93 -20.18 7.17
CA SER A 595 -24.58 -21.39 7.59
C SER A 595 -25.07 -21.35 9.06
N VAL A 596 -24.32 -20.68 9.93
CA VAL A 596 -24.70 -20.50 11.35
C VAL A 596 -25.84 -19.49 11.47
N VAL A 597 -25.88 -18.46 10.65
CA VAL A 597 -26.99 -17.50 10.60
C VAL A 597 -28.25 -18.21 10.14
N ARG A 598 -28.20 -18.98 9.04
CA ARG A 598 -29.35 -19.76 8.53
C ARG A 598 -29.88 -20.79 9.54
N ALA A 599 -29.02 -21.37 10.35
CA ALA A 599 -29.45 -22.34 11.36
C ALA A 599 -30.28 -21.72 12.50
N GLY A 600 -30.29 -20.41 12.66
CA GLY A 600 -31.08 -19.68 13.65
C GLY A 600 -30.59 -19.87 15.09
N LYS A 601 -31.50 -19.63 16.06
CA LYS A 601 -31.21 -19.69 17.50
C LYS A 601 -30.03 -18.83 17.93
N LEU A 602 -29.90 -17.65 17.30
CA LEU A 602 -28.76 -16.77 17.48
C LEU A 602 -28.67 -16.20 18.88
N LYS A 603 -29.80 -15.91 19.51
CA LYS A 603 -29.84 -15.33 20.86
C LYS A 603 -29.36 -16.29 21.96
N GLU A 604 -29.46 -17.58 21.74
CA GLU A 604 -28.87 -18.57 22.65
C GLU A 604 -27.34 -18.46 22.71
N LYS A 605 -26.71 -18.03 21.61
CA LYS A 605 -25.25 -17.99 21.42
C LYS A 605 -24.66 -16.60 21.61
N PHE A 606 -25.38 -15.56 21.19
CA PHE A 606 -24.84 -14.20 21.08
C PHE A 606 -25.75 -13.17 21.75
N ASP A 607 -25.13 -12.10 22.24
CA ASP A 607 -25.83 -10.92 22.76
C ASP A 607 -25.80 -9.79 21.72
N VAL A 608 -24.71 -9.71 20.93
CA VAL A 608 -24.49 -8.70 19.90
C VAL A 608 -24.02 -9.36 18.61
N ILE A 609 -24.58 -8.96 17.47
CA ILE A 609 -24.11 -9.31 16.13
C ILE A 609 -23.71 -8.04 15.41
N VAL A 610 -22.49 -8.03 14.84
CA VAL A 610 -21.99 -6.95 14.01
C VAL A 610 -22.03 -7.40 12.56
N LEU A 611 -22.71 -6.63 11.71
CA LEU A 611 -22.66 -6.75 10.25
C LEU A 611 -21.70 -5.66 9.73
N PRO A 612 -20.51 -6.01 9.23
CA PRO A 612 -19.58 -5.07 8.65
C PRO A 612 -20.12 -4.50 7.34
N ASP A 613 -19.45 -3.50 6.77
CA ASP A 613 -19.79 -2.91 5.47
C ASP A 613 -19.79 -3.98 4.38
N GLN A 614 -20.98 -4.27 3.88
CA GLN A 614 -21.24 -5.22 2.80
C GLN A 614 -22.61 -4.94 2.20
N SER A 615 -22.75 -5.06 0.88
CA SER A 615 -24.01 -4.76 0.21
C SER A 615 -25.11 -5.74 0.59
N PRO A 616 -26.41 -5.35 0.49
CA PRO A 616 -27.53 -6.25 0.73
C PRO A 616 -27.50 -7.52 -0.12
N SER A 617 -27.09 -7.45 -1.40
CA SER A 617 -26.99 -8.60 -2.28
C SER A 617 -25.88 -9.57 -1.87
N GLU A 618 -24.71 -9.08 -1.49
CA GLU A 618 -23.61 -9.92 -1.01
C GLU A 618 -23.99 -10.66 0.29
N ILE A 619 -24.70 -9.99 1.20
CA ILE A 619 -25.19 -10.62 2.44
C ILE A 619 -26.25 -11.69 2.13
N LEU A 620 -27.24 -11.37 1.27
CA LEU A 620 -28.37 -12.24 0.98
C LEU A 620 -28.02 -13.40 0.05
N GLU A 621 -27.35 -13.09 -1.05
CA GLU A 621 -27.12 -14.03 -2.15
C GLU A 621 -25.73 -14.70 -2.04
N GLY A 622 -24.71 -13.97 -1.57
CA GLY A 622 -23.34 -14.47 -1.41
C GLY A 622 -22.75 -15.02 -2.71
N LEU A 623 -21.86 -16.01 -2.58
CA LEU A 623 -21.14 -16.57 -3.70
C LEU A 623 -22.03 -17.47 -4.57
N PRO A 624 -22.01 -17.35 -5.93
CA PRO A 624 -22.92 -18.06 -6.80
C PRO A 624 -22.54 -19.54 -7.02
N ALA A 625 -23.53 -20.43 -6.94
CA ALA A 625 -23.41 -21.79 -7.46
C ALA A 625 -23.61 -21.79 -8.99
N PRO A 626 -23.00 -22.71 -9.75
CA PRO A 626 -22.03 -23.73 -9.37
C PRO A 626 -20.56 -23.25 -9.38
N ARG A 627 -20.32 -21.92 -9.52
CA ARG A 627 -18.98 -21.34 -9.58
C ARG A 627 -18.18 -21.57 -8.28
N TYR A 628 -18.90 -21.79 -7.17
CA TYR A 628 -18.29 -22.15 -5.89
C TYR A 628 -18.85 -23.48 -5.38
N PRO A 629 -18.04 -24.31 -4.67
CA PRO A 629 -18.51 -25.53 -4.04
C PRO A 629 -19.63 -25.24 -3.03
N ALA A 630 -20.59 -26.17 -2.91
CA ALA A 630 -21.78 -26.00 -2.09
C ALA A 630 -21.58 -25.53 -0.64
N PRO A 631 -20.50 -25.89 0.09
CA PRO A 631 -20.26 -25.36 1.43
C PRO A 631 -20.01 -23.84 1.49
N TYR A 632 -19.62 -23.23 0.37
CA TYR A 632 -19.28 -21.80 0.25
C TYR A 632 -20.32 -21.02 -0.55
N ALA A 633 -21.22 -21.70 -1.25
CA ALA A 633 -22.21 -21.04 -2.11
C ALA A 633 -23.40 -20.53 -1.32
N GLY A 634 -23.94 -19.38 -1.80
CA GLY A 634 -25.07 -18.69 -1.21
C GLY A 634 -24.67 -17.81 -0.01
N GLY A 635 -25.52 -16.84 0.28
CA GLY A 635 -25.44 -15.98 1.47
C GLY A 635 -26.37 -16.47 2.58
N ILE A 636 -26.84 -15.54 3.42
CA ILE A 636 -27.76 -15.92 4.51
C ILE A 636 -29.19 -16.22 4.03
N GLY A 637 -29.58 -15.69 2.88
CA GLY A 637 -30.91 -15.89 2.29
C GLY A 637 -32.08 -15.40 3.17
N PRO A 638 -33.32 -15.77 2.78
CA PRO A 638 -34.50 -15.41 3.56
C PRO A 638 -34.51 -16.00 4.98
N ASP A 639 -34.07 -17.26 5.15
CA ASP A 639 -34.04 -17.92 6.46
C ASP A 639 -33.09 -17.19 7.42
N GLY A 640 -31.91 -16.78 6.95
CA GLY A 640 -30.95 -16.01 7.74
C GLY A 640 -31.49 -14.61 8.09
N SER A 641 -32.19 -13.95 7.16
CA SER A 641 -32.86 -12.67 7.42
C SER A 641 -33.90 -12.81 8.52
N GLN A 642 -34.73 -13.87 8.48
CA GLN A 642 -35.71 -14.17 9.52
C GLN A 642 -35.02 -14.48 10.87
N ALA A 643 -33.91 -15.23 10.84
CA ALA A 643 -33.15 -15.55 12.06
C ALA A 643 -32.54 -14.31 12.70
N LEU A 644 -32.03 -13.34 11.93
CA LEU A 644 -31.53 -12.06 12.44
C LEU A 644 -32.69 -11.20 13.03
N ARG A 645 -33.82 -11.18 12.35
CA ARG A 645 -35.02 -10.50 12.88
C ARG A 645 -35.48 -11.10 14.21
N GLN A 646 -35.53 -12.45 14.30
CA GLN A 646 -35.89 -13.12 15.54
C GLN A 646 -34.88 -12.85 16.66
N PHE A 647 -33.58 -12.84 16.32
CA PHE A 647 -32.52 -12.47 17.26
C PHE A 647 -32.76 -11.11 17.93
N VAL A 648 -33.16 -10.10 17.14
CA VAL A 648 -33.48 -8.76 17.66
C VAL A 648 -34.76 -8.80 18.48
N LEU A 649 -35.83 -9.47 18.01
CA LEU A 649 -37.09 -9.59 18.74
C LEU A 649 -36.88 -10.22 20.11
N ASP A 650 -35.96 -11.19 20.23
CA ASP A 650 -35.64 -11.89 21.48
C ASP A 650 -34.64 -11.14 22.39
N GLY A 651 -34.34 -9.87 22.09
CA GLY A 651 -33.50 -9.01 22.94
C GLY A 651 -32.03 -8.97 22.54
N GLY A 652 -31.68 -9.35 21.31
CA GLY A 652 -30.35 -9.17 20.75
C GLY A 652 -30.09 -7.75 20.27
N THR A 653 -28.82 -7.34 20.24
CA THR A 653 -28.38 -6.08 19.63
C THR A 653 -27.73 -6.37 18.26
N LEU A 654 -28.29 -5.83 17.18
CA LEU A 654 -27.73 -5.89 15.85
C LEU A 654 -27.04 -4.56 15.55
N VAL A 655 -25.76 -4.59 15.20
CA VAL A 655 -24.97 -3.41 14.79
C VAL A 655 -24.66 -3.54 13.31
N ALA A 656 -25.25 -2.68 12.49
CA ALA A 656 -25.05 -2.68 11.04
C ALA A 656 -24.25 -1.46 10.62
N LEU A 657 -23.19 -1.69 9.82
CA LEU A 657 -22.23 -0.67 9.42
C LEU A 657 -22.41 -0.34 7.94
N ASN A 658 -22.50 0.93 7.62
CA ASN A 658 -22.55 1.49 6.28
C ASN A 658 -23.61 0.79 5.38
N GLU A 659 -23.25 0.11 4.30
CA GLU A 659 -24.16 -0.59 3.39
C GLU A 659 -24.96 -1.72 4.07
N ALA A 660 -24.39 -2.39 5.09
CA ALA A 660 -25.12 -3.38 5.87
C ALA A 660 -26.31 -2.78 6.64
N SER A 661 -26.31 -1.45 6.89
CA SER A 661 -27.49 -0.76 7.44
C SER A 661 -28.66 -0.76 6.45
N ARG A 662 -28.42 -0.71 5.14
CA ARG A 662 -29.49 -0.85 4.11
C ARG A 662 -30.09 -2.23 4.15
N PHE A 663 -29.26 -3.28 4.25
CA PHE A 663 -29.74 -4.63 4.45
C PHE A 663 -30.62 -4.75 5.71
N ALA A 664 -30.14 -4.23 6.85
CA ALA A 664 -30.88 -4.29 8.11
C ALA A 664 -32.25 -3.58 8.02
N VAL A 665 -32.32 -2.41 7.39
CA VAL A 665 -33.57 -1.67 7.16
C VAL A 665 -34.57 -2.51 6.39
N GLN A 666 -34.14 -3.14 5.29
CA GLN A 666 -34.99 -3.95 4.40
C GLN A 666 -35.41 -5.28 5.06
N ALA A 667 -34.43 -6.03 5.56
CA ALA A 667 -34.64 -7.38 6.09
C ALA A 667 -35.44 -7.40 7.40
N LEU A 668 -35.30 -6.38 8.27
CA LEU A 668 -35.99 -6.30 9.54
C LEU A 668 -37.24 -5.40 9.47
N LEU A 669 -37.52 -4.78 8.33
CA LEU A 669 -38.65 -3.85 8.13
C LEU A 669 -38.63 -2.68 9.11
N LEU A 670 -37.49 -2.02 9.24
CA LEU A 670 -37.32 -0.93 10.21
C LEU A 670 -38.01 0.34 9.71
N PRO A 671 -38.60 1.16 10.61
CA PRO A 671 -39.34 2.36 10.27
C PRO A 671 -38.43 3.56 10.01
N VAL A 672 -37.50 3.39 9.08
CA VAL A 672 -36.57 4.41 8.59
C VAL A 672 -36.43 4.30 7.08
N ARG A 673 -36.11 5.42 6.43
CA ARG A 673 -35.94 5.47 4.96
C ARG A 673 -34.54 6.01 4.64
N ASN A 674 -33.77 5.31 3.80
CA ASN A 674 -32.55 5.85 3.21
C ASN A 674 -32.91 6.89 2.13
N VAL A 675 -32.51 8.15 2.33
CA VAL A 675 -32.79 9.24 1.38
C VAL A 675 -31.88 9.24 0.16
N LEU A 676 -30.81 8.45 0.18
CA LEU A 676 -29.86 8.30 -0.92
C LEU A 676 -30.13 7.04 -1.77
N GLU A 677 -31.19 6.31 -1.49
CA GLU A 677 -31.56 5.13 -2.27
C GLU A 677 -31.93 5.50 -3.69
N GLY A 678 -31.19 4.97 -4.69
CA GLY A 678 -31.42 5.26 -6.11
C GLY A 678 -31.05 6.67 -6.59
N VAL A 679 -30.39 7.47 -5.75
CA VAL A 679 -29.90 8.81 -6.13
C VAL A 679 -28.66 8.64 -7.03
N PRO A 680 -28.66 9.22 -8.25
CA PRO A 680 -27.52 9.11 -9.16
C PRO A 680 -26.32 9.95 -8.69
N ASP A 681 -25.11 9.59 -9.17
CA ASP A 681 -23.86 10.26 -8.79
C ASP A 681 -23.83 11.77 -9.12
N GLU A 682 -24.63 12.20 -10.12
CA GLU A 682 -24.78 13.62 -10.48
C GLU A 682 -25.54 14.42 -9.42
N GLU A 683 -26.44 13.77 -8.67
CA GLU A 683 -27.31 14.39 -7.68
C GLU A 683 -26.80 14.24 -6.24
N PHE A 684 -25.92 13.27 -6.00
CA PHE A 684 -25.16 13.16 -4.76
C PHE A 684 -23.94 12.28 -4.95
N TYR A 685 -22.76 12.80 -4.63
CA TYR A 685 -21.52 12.03 -4.76
C TYR A 685 -20.54 12.34 -3.64
N ALA A 686 -20.09 11.31 -2.92
CA ALA A 686 -19.09 11.39 -1.87
C ALA A 686 -18.17 10.16 -1.96
N PRO A 687 -17.09 10.22 -2.77
CA PRO A 687 -16.27 9.07 -3.09
C PRO A 687 -15.16 8.75 -2.05
N GLY A 688 -15.46 8.87 -0.78
CA GLY A 688 -14.50 8.69 0.31
C GLY A 688 -14.00 10.04 0.83
N SER A 689 -14.76 10.63 1.74
CA SER A 689 -14.57 11.96 2.30
C SER A 689 -14.78 11.95 3.80
N ILE A 690 -14.34 12.98 4.48
CA ILE A 690 -14.53 13.13 5.93
C ILE A 690 -15.65 14.14 6.16
N PHE A 691 -16.73 13.70 6.79
CA PHE A 691 -17.89 14.49 7.11
C PHE A 691 -17.94 14.84 8.59
N ARG A 692 -18.69 15.89 8.93
CA ARG A 692 -19.03 16.26 10.29
C ARG A 692 -20.31 15.55 10.72
N LEU A 693 -20.28 14.92 11.91
CA LEU A 693 -21.44 14.35 12.55
C LEU A 693 -21.72 15.07 13.85
N GLU A 694 -22.95 15.55 14.07
CA GLU A 694 -23.42 16.16 15.31
C GLU A 694 -24.08 15.07 16.18
N LEU A 695 -23.60 14.93 17.44
CA LEU A 695 -23.98 13.85 18.35
C LEU A 695 -24.91 14.30 19.47
N ASP A 696 -25.93 13.49 19.74
CA ASP A 696 -26.67 13.55 21.01
C ASP A 696 -25.84 12.88 22.12
N THR A 697 -25.05 13.68 22.80
CA THR A 697 -24.17 13.20 23.89
C THR A 697 -24.91 12.78 25.16
N THR A 698 -26.24 12.95 25.23
CA THR A 698 -27.08 12.40 26.30
C THR A 698 -27.39 10.93 26.10
N ASN A 699 -27.25 10.42 24.89
CA ASN A 699 -27.36 9.00 24.58
C ASN A 699 -26.13 8.22 25.11
N ALA A 700 -26.35 7.03 25.65
CA ALA A 700 -25.29 6.18 26.19
C ALA A 700 -24.15 5.89 25.16
N VAL A 701 -24.49 5.72 23.89
CA VAL A 701 -23.53 5.41 22.80
C VAL A 701 -22.60 6.60 22.53
N ALA A 702 -23.10 7.83 22.62
CA ALA A 702 -22.32 9.06 22.39
C ALA A 702 -21.86 9.75 23.68
N SER A 703 -22.15 9.19 24.85
CA SER A 703 -21.79 9.82 26.14
C SER A 703 -20.29 10.02 26.27
N GLY A 704 -19.86 11.18 26.80
CA GLY A 704 -18.43 11.50 26.94
C GLY A 704 -17.69 11.82 25.64
N MET A 705 -18.36 11.81 24.49
CA MET A 705 -17.81 12.29 23.23
C MET A 705 -18.06 13.80 23.04
N PRO A 706 -17.29 14.46 22.16
CA PRO A 706 -17.60 15.81 21.76
C PRO A 706 -18.95 15.86 21.00
N ARG A 707 -19.67 17.00 21.06
CA ARG A 707 -20.93 17.17 20.30
C ARG A 707 -20.77 17.07 18.79
N GLN A 708 -19.59 17.22 18.27
CA GLN A 708 -19.26 17.10 16.86
C GLN A 708 -18.04 16.20 16.71
N THR A 709 -18.10 15.25 15.78
CA THR A 709 -16.97 14.37 15.45
C THR A 709 -16.79 14.27 13.95
N ALA A 710 -15.61 13.90 13.51
CA ALA A 710 -15.32 13.58 12.12
C ALA A 710 -15.62 12.10 11.86
N VAL A 711 -16.28 11.81 10.76
CA VAL A 711 -16.60 10.45 10.35
C VAL A 711 -16.17 10.20 8.91
N TRP A 712 -15.79 8.98 8.61
CA TRP A 712 -15.52 8.55 7.26
C TRP A 712 -16.81 8.20 6.54
N PHE A 713 -17.07 8.88 5.42
CA PHE A 713 -18.26 8.67 4.59
C PHE A 713 -17.90 8.30 3.15
N GLN A 714 -18.45 7.18 2.69
CA GLN A 714 -18.30 6.71 1.30
C GLN A 714 -19.50 5.80 0.96
N GLY A 715 -20.41 6.29 0.13
CA GLY A 715 -21.57 5.53 -0.34
C GLY A 715 -22.57 5.10 0.74
N GLY A 716 -22.41 5.54 1.97
CA GLY A 716 -23.28 5.15 3.09
C GLY A 716 -24.67 5.75 3.02
N PRO A 717 -25.66 5.15 3.71
CA PRO A 717 -27.01 5.68 3.79
C PRO A 717 -27.11 6.92 4.69
N ALA A 718 -28.08 7.77 4.39
CA ALA A 718 -28.57 8.84 5.25
C ALA A 718 -30.07 8.65 5.47
N PHE A 719 -30.56 8.86 6.70
CA PHE A 719 -31.87 8.36 7.09
C PHE A 719 -32.88 9.48 7.42
N ASP A 720 -34.12 9.28 6.94
CA ASP A 720 -35.32 9.87 7.51
C ASP A 720 -35.94 8.90 8.50
N VAL A 721 -36.42 9.44 9.64
CA VAL A 721 -37.16 8.69 10.65
C VAL A 721 -38.65 8.69 10.31
N LEU A 722 -39.23 7.50 10.17
CA LEU A 722 -40.66 7.33 9.87
C LEU A 722 -41.53 7.16 11.14
N ASP A 723 -40.94 6.62 12.22
CA ASP A 723 -41.61 6.48 13.51
C ASP A 723 -40.63 6.80 14.65
N SER A 724 -40.81 7.99 15.22
CA SER A 724 -39.99 8.49 16.35
C SER A 724 -40.29 7.82 17.69
N SER A 725 -41.33 7.01 17.79
CA SER A 725 -41.67 6.30 19.04
C SER A 725 -40.69 5.13 19.30
N VAL A 726 -40.12 4.56 18.26
CA VAL A 726 -39.19 3.43 18.33
C VAL A 726 -37.79 3.76 17.78
N VAL A 727 -37.62 4.86 17.08
CA VAL A 727 -36.34 5.31 16.49
C VAL A 727 -35.78 6.50 17.27
N ARG A 728 -34.54 6.36 17.73
CA ARG A 728 -33.77 7.43 18.34
C ARG A 728 -32.60 7.84 17.49
N VAL A 729 -32.47 9.11 17.13
CA VAL A 729 -31.33 9.69 16.43
C VAL A 729 -30.22 9.97 17.43
N ILE A 730 -29.04 9.36 17.20
CA ILE A 730 -27.84 9.54 18.01
C ILE A 730 -26.87 10.49 17.31
N GLY A 731 -26.77 10.41 15.98
CA GLY A 731 -25.92 11.28 15.18
C GLY A 731 -26.67 11.82 13.96
N ARG A 732 -26.49 13.11 13.66
CA ARG A 732 -27.13 13.82 12.55
C ARG A 732 -26.09 14.59 11.75
N TRP A 733 -26.23 14.62 10.44
CA TRP A 733 -25.47 15.54 9.61
C TRP A 733 -25.90 16.98 9.90
N PRO A 734 -24.99 17.99 9.82
CA PRO A 734 -25.35 19.39 10.04
C PRO A 734 -26.53 19.83 9.17
N ASP A 735 -27.40 20.70 9.69
CA ASP A 735 -28.50 21.29 8.91
C ASP A 735 -27.99 22.20 7.78
N ASP A 736 -26.85 22.86 7.99
CA ASP A 736 -26.16 23.67 7.01
C ASP A 736 -25.28 22.78 6.09
N PRO A 737 -25.58 22.66 4.80
CA PRO A 737 -24.82 21.84 3.84
C PRO A 737 -23.32 22.18 3.79
N GLU A 738 -22.96 23.47 3.91
CA GLU A 738 -21.57 23.94 3.87
C GLU A 738 -20.73 23.43 5.05
N ARG A 739 -21.36 22.96 6.11
CA ARG A 739 -20.72 22.42 7.30
C ARG A 739 -20.55 20.91 7.27
N VAL A 740 -21.11 20.22 6.29
CA VAL A 740 -21.07 18.76 6.20
C VAL A 740 -19.64 18.29 5.91
N LEU A 741 -19.00 18.83 4.87
CA LEU A 741 -17.65 18.41 4.45
C LEU A 741 -16.57 19.00 5.34
N LEU A 742 -15.73 18.13 5.89
CA LEU A 742 -14.50 18.51 6.61
C LEU A 742 -13.25 18.38 5.74
N SER A 743 -13.16 17.31 4.96
CA SER A 743 -12.01 17.04 4.07
C SER A 743 -12.43 16.15 2.90
N GLY A 744 -11.87 16.38 1.73
CA GLY A 744 -12.13 15.63 0.51
C GLY A 744 -13.04 16.36 -0.47
N TRP A 745 -14.04 15.65 -0.99
CA TRP A 745 -14.97 16.15 -2.01
C TRP A 745 -16.38 15.61 -1.77
N VAL A 746 -17.38 16.45 -1.94
CA VAL A 746 -18.79 16.07 -1.95
C VAL A 746 -19.54 16.91 -3.00
N LEU A 747 -20.45 16.28 -3.69
CA LEU A 747 -21.42 16.95 -4.54
C LEU A 747 -22.78 16.92 -3.86
N HIS A 748 -23.47 18.06 -3.89
CA HIS A 748 -24.82 18.21 -3.39
C HIS A 748 -25.00 17.77 -1.92
N PRO A 749 -24.19 18.32 -0.98
CA PRO A 749 -24.27 17.97 0.44
C PRO A 749 -25.64 18.26 1.07
N GLU A 750 -26.50 19.09 0.45
CA GLU A 750 -27.86 19.34 0.84
C GLU A 750 -28.75 18.08 0.90
N ARG A 751 -28.39 17.03 0.15
CA ARG A 751 -29.09 15.74 0.16
C ARG A 751 -29.00 15.03 1.51
N VAL A 752 -27.92 15.25 2.24
CA VAL A 752 -27.67 14.63 3.56
C VAL A 752 -27.87 15.63 4.71
N ALA A 753 -27.90 16.94 4.44
CA ALA A 753 -28.05 17.97 5.47
C ALA A 753 -29.28 17.72 6.33
N GLY A 754 -29.13 17.79 7.66
CA GLY A 754 -30.18 17.53 8.62
C GLY A 754 -30.64 16.07 8.76
N LYS A 755 -30.17 15.15 7.91
CA LYS A 755 -30.53 13.72 8.00
C LYS A 755 -29.77 13.00 9.09
N ALA A 756 -30.29 11.86 9.53
CA ALA A 756 -29.62 11.04 10.52
C ALA A 756 -28.51 10.20 9.90
N GLY A 757 -27.35 10.15 10.56
CA GLY A 757 -26.20 9.32 10.20
C GLY A 757 -25.93 8.18 11.17
N LEU A 758 -26.54 8.22 12.38
CA LEU A 758 -26.45 7.15 13.39
C LEU A 758 -27.79 7.08 14.16
N LEU A 759 -28.36 5.88 14.16
CA LEU A 759 -29.68 5.60 14.74
C LEU A 759 -29.64 4.40 15.68
N GLU A 760 -30.50 4.42 16.71
CA GLU A 760 -30.96 3.25 17.46
C GLU A 760 -32.43 3.01 17.12
N VAL A 761 -32.78 1.79 16.70
CA VAL A 761 -34.17 1.37 16.46
C VAL A 761 -34.51 0.24 17.42
N ARG A 762 -35.56 0.42 18.21
CA ARG A 762 -36.07 -0.63 19.09
C ARG A 762 -37.04 -1.54 18.33
N GLN A 763 -36.85 -2.85 18.47
CA GLN A 763 -37.75 -3.84 17.88
C GLN A 763 -37.90 -5.03 18.83
N GLY A 764 -39.12 -5.35 19.25
CA GLY A 764 -39.36 -6.34 20.31
C GLY A 764 -38.67 -5.91 21.62
N THR A 765 -37.86 -6.79 22.19
CA THR A 765 -37.07 -6.49 23.40
C THR A 765 -35.63 -6.10 23.08
N GLY A 766 -35.23 -6.16 21.80
CA GLY A 766 -33.89 -5.84 21.35
C GLY A 766 -33.79 -4.52 20.61
N ARG A 767 -32.68 -4.35 19.90
CA ARG A 767 -32.39 -3.11 19.18
C ARG A 767 -31.49 -3.30 17.96
N VAL A 768 -31.57 -2.35 17.04
CA VAL A 768 -30.71 -2.27 15.86
C VAL A 768 -29.98 -0.93 15.88
N MET A 769 -28.66 -0.96 15.78
CA MET A 769 -27.80 0.21 15.60
C MET A 769 -27.47 0.34 14.12
N LEU A 770 -27.88 1.47 13.51
CA LEU A 770 -27.65 1.75 12.09
C LEU A 770 -26.61 2.85 11.95
N PHE A 771 -25.43 2.48 11.43
CA PHE A 771 -24.38 3.42 11.06
C PHE A 771 -24.48 3.74 9.57
N GLY A 772 -24.69 5.01 9.20
CA GLY A 772 -24.63 5.50 7.83
C GLY A 772 -23.18 5.77 7.37
N PHE A 773 -22.20 5.19 8.03
CA PHE A 773 -20.77 5.37 7.75
C PHE A 773 -19.96 4.21 8.34
N ARG A 774 -18.66 4.14 7.99
CA ARG A 774 -17.73 3.14 8.55
C ARG A 774 -17.01 3.68 9.78
N PRO A 775 -17.39 3.29 11.03
CA PRO A 775 -16.78 3.82 12.25
C PRO A 775 -15.35 3.34 12.50
N GLN A 776 -14.90 2.28 11.83
CA GLN A 776 -13.57 1.66 11.97
C GLN A 776 -12.74 1.73 10.68
N TYR A 777 -13.10 2.59 9.75
CA TYR A 777 -12.51 2.71 8.42
C TYR A 777 -10.99 2.50 8.40
N ARG A 778 -10.53 1.46 7.71
CA ARG A 778 -9.13 1.08 7.52
C ARG A 778 -8.26 1.18 8.79
N GLY A 779 -8.84 0.94 9.95
CA GLY A 779 -8.13 1.03 11.23
C GLY A 779 -7.69 2.45 11.64
N GLN A 780 -8.18 3.50 11.00
CA GLN A 780 -7.68 4.89 11.15
C GLN A 780 -8.66 5.83 11.88
N SER A 781 -9.95 5.52 11.90
CA SER A 781 -10.98 6.44 12.41
C SER A 781 -11.20 6.30 13.92
N LEU A 782 -10.12 6.50 14.70
CA LEU A 782 -10.13 6.39 16.16
C LEU A 782 -11.19 7.30 16.82
N ALA A 783 -11.50 8.45 16.20
CA ALA A 783 -12.52 9.37 16.67
C ALA A 783 -13.92 8.74 16.81
N THR A 784 -14.21 7.68 16.03
CA THR A 784 -15.53 7.03 15.99
C THR A 784 -15.55 5.64 16.64
N TYR A 785 -14.41 5.11 17.06
CA TYR A 785 -14.34 3.82 17.78
C TYR A 785 -15.22 3.79 19.03
N PRO A 786 -15.32 4.87 19.84
CA PRO A 786 -16.21 4.88 21.00
C PRO A 786 -17.67 4.62 20.64
N LEU A 787 -18.15 5.09 19.48
CA LEU A 787 -19.53 4.83 19.02
C LEU A 787 -19.71 3.32 18.74
N LEU A 788 -18.77 2.69 18.06
CA LEU A 788 -18.81 1.26 17.80
C LEU A 788 -18.74 0.46 19.09
N PHE A 789 -17.74 0.68 19.93
CA PHE A 789 -17.52 -0.12 21.13
C PHE A 789 -18.67 0.01 22.14
N LYS A 790 -19.23 1.20 22.31
CA LYS A 790 -20.40 1.39 23.19
C LYS A 790 -21.67 0.75 22.64
N SER A 791 -21.82 0.69 21.31
CA SER A 791 -22.92 -0.05 20.70
C SER A 791 -22.84 -1.55 21.00
N LEU A 792 -21.64 -2.11 21.16
CA LEU A 792 -21.45 -3.52 21.56
C LEU A 792 -21.78 -3.78 23.04
N GLN A 793 -21.81 -2.76 23.86
CA GLN A 793 -22.05 -2.87 25.32
C GLN A 793 -23.51 -2.60 25.71
N LEU A 794 -24.37 -2.23 24.77
CA LEU A 794 -25.80 -2.01 25.02
C LEU A 794 -26.49 -3.33 25.40
N ARG A 795 -27.21 -3.29 26.54
CA ARG A 795 -28.03 -4.42 27.05
C ARG A 795 -29.51 -4.03 27.10
#